data_bedd644dac8e9893d088386401183aab
#
_entry.id   bedd644dac8e9893d088386401183aab
#
_cell.length_a   1.000
_cell.length_b   1.000
_cell.length_c   1.000
_cell.angle_alpha   90.00
_cell.angle_beta   90.00
_cell.angle_gamma   90.00
#
_symmetry.space_group_name_H-M   'P 1'
#
loop_
_entity.id
_entity.type
_entity.pdbx_description
1 polymer ?
#
loop_
_entity_poly.entity_id
_entity_poly.type
_entity_poly.pdbx_seq_one_letter_code
_entity_poly.pdbx_strand_id
1 'polypeptide(L)'
;MACWPSATLGRDDRLAVTQSPSADGSFDVTSALRQEGLTQKDYAEIQRRLGRNPNRAELGMFGVMWSEHCCYRNSRPLLRGFPTDGPRVLVGPGENAGVVDLGEGHRLAFKIESHNHPSAVEPFQGAATGVGGILRDIFTMGARPIALLNALRFGPLDEPITRGLVEGVVAGISHYGNCVGVPTVGGEVAFDPAYRGNPLVNAMALGLMETDDIVKSGASGVGNPVVYVGSTTGRDGMGGASFASAELSADSLDDRPAVQVGDPFLEKGLIEACLEAFQSGDVVAAQDMGAAGLTCSCSEMAAKGDVGVELDLDRVPAREQGMTAYEFLLSESQERMLFVVQAGREEALMQRFRRWGLQAAVVGQVLAEPVVRVLQHGSVAAEVPARALAEDTPINEHTLISEPPEDIQQHWCWSETDLPQMPSDHDWGADLLALLDDPTIASKRWVYRQYDQQVLANTVVPAGGADAAVVRLRPQQGDGSLRGSNRGVAATVDCPNRWVALDPERGAMAAVAEAARNLSCVGAAPVAVTDNLNFPSPETSKGYWQLAMACRGLSEGCRVLGTPVTGGNVSLYNETRADDGSLQPIHPTPVVGMVGLVEDLRLVGGLAWRQPGDAVLLLGVSTDERQDDRVGLAGSSYQGVIHGLLTGRPPRVDLDLELRVQALVRQAWDQGLLASAHDSSDGGLAVALAECSIASGLGVDGSLPGDGVHPERSLFAEGGARIVVSVRAECMEAWMSLLASDAHAAVPVTTLGAVADHGRFRLSLGSQPVLDLAMQTLTECFEQALPRRLGTA
;
A
#
# COMPACT_ATOMS: atom_id res chain seq x y z
N MET A 1 35.99 9.65 -11.76
CA MET A 1 36.53 11.00 -11.50
C MET A 1 36.34 11.82 -12.77
N ALA A 2 35.28 12.62 -12.83
CA ALA A 2 35.10 13.65 -13.87
C ALA A 2 34.56 14.89 -13.14
N CYS A 3 35.39 15.95 -13.15
CA CYS A 3 35.10 17.24 -12.55
C CYS A 3 33.98 17.95 -13.32
N TRP A 4 32.98 18.45 -12.61
CA TRP A 4 32.03 19.42 -13.14
C TRP A 4 32.52 20.84 -12.90
N PRO A 5 32.35 21.77 -13.83
CA PRO A 5 32.78 23.14 -13.66
C PRO A 5 31.78 23.92 -12.76
N SER A 6 32.34 24.65 -11.82
CA SER A 6 31.66 25.63 -10.98
C SER A 6 31.08 26.78 -11.80
N ALA A 7 29.76 26.88 -11.92
CA ALA A 7 29.06 28.07 -12.37
C ALA A 7 28.77 28.95 -11.15
N THR A 8 29.36 30.10 -11.10
CA THR A 8 29.02 31.19 -10.19
C THR A 8 27.66 31.76 -10.58
N LEU A 9 26.62 31.43 -9.81
CA LEU A 9 25.32 32.09 -9.88
C LEU A 9 25.30 33.27 -8.94
N GLY A 10 24.90 34.41 -9.50
CA GLY A 10 24.74 35.67 -8.78
C GLY A 10 23.67 35.53 -7.68
N ARG A 11 23.95 36.16 -6.55
CA ARG A 11 23.00 36.38 -5.46
C ARG A 11 21.83 37.19 -5.98
N ASP A 12 20.66 36.55 -6.10
CA ASP A 12 19.39 37.26 -6.13
C ASP A 12 18.68 37.05 -4.78
N ASP A 13 18.38 38.14 -4.13
CA ASP A 13 17.81 38.25 -2.79
C ASP A 13 16.30 37.83 -2.82
N ARG A 14 16.00 36.53 -2.80
CA ARG A 14 14.66 35.99 -2.55
C ARG A 14 14.63 34.78 -1.62
N LEU A 15 15.51 34.77 -0.61
CA LEU A 15 15.44 33.85 0.50
C LEU A 15 15.35 34.68 1.78
N ALA A 16 14.15 34.92 2.24
CA ALA A 16 13.81 35.14 3.65
C ALA A 16 12.43 35.81 3.76
N VAL A 17 11.36 35.04 3.79
CA VAL A 17 10.14 35.46 4.48
C VAL A 17 10.02 34.65 5.77
N THR A 18 11.07 34.69 6.58
CA THR A 18 10.94 34.66 8.02
C THR A 18 10.70 36.09 8.46
N GLN A 19 9.44 36.52 8.40
CA GLN A 19 9.07 37.72 9.12
C GLN A 19 9.36 37.47 10.60
N SER A 20 10.37 38.16 11.13
CA SER A 20 10.57 38.24 12.58
C SER A 20 9.25 38.66 13.21
N PRO A 21 8.77 38.01 14.31
CA PRO A 21 7.54 38.43 14.96
C PRO A 21 7.64 39.92 15.27
N SER A 22 6.59 40.67 14.94
CA SER A 22 6.43 42.05 15.42
C SER A 22 6.55 42.03 16.93
N ALA A 23 7.12 43.07 17.50
CA ALA A 23 7.41 43.14 18.94
C ALA A 23 6.19 42.98 19.87
N ASP A 24 4.96 42.91 19.31
CA ASP A 24 3.69 42.71 19.99
C ASP A 24 3.10 41.29 19.78
N GLY A 25 3.82 40.36 19.11
CA GLY A 25 3.38 38.98 18.91
C GLY A 25 2.26 38.81 17.86
N SER A 26 1.90 39.88 17.13
CA SER A 26 0.90 39.80 16.07
C SER A 26 1.49 39.23 14.77
N PHE A 27 0.73 38.37 14.10
CA PHE A 27 1.06 37.82 12.78
C PHE A 27 -0.12 38.08 11.83
N ASP A 28 0.16 38.09 10.52
CA ASP A 28 -0.91 38.20 9.52
C ASP A 28 -1.71 36.90 9.46
N VAL A 29 -2.93 36.95 10.05
CA VAL A 29 -3.84 35.79 10.13
C VAL A 29 -4.18 35.25 8.75
N THR A 30 -4.41 36.10 7.77
CA THR A 30 -4.80 35.67 6.41
C THR A 30 -3.68 34.87 5.73
N SER A 31 -2.44 35.37 5.85
CA SER A 31 -1.26 34.67 5.34
C SER A 31 -1.02 33.36 6.08
N ALA A 32 -1.14 33.36 7.40
CA ALA A 32 -0.95 32.18 8.22
C ALA A 32 -2.00 31.10 7.93
N LEU A 33 -3.29 31.45 7.79
CA LEU A 33 -4.33 30.50 7.41
C LEU A 33 -4.04 29.83 6.06
N ARG A 34 -3.60 30.62 5.08
CA ARG A 34 -3.21 30.07 3.76
C ARG A 34 -2.04 29.11 3.88
N GLN A 35 -1.01 29.47 4.66
CA GLN A 35 0.15 28.63 4.90
C GLN A 35 -0.19 27.30 5.56
N GLU A 36 -1.16 27.30 6.48
CA GLU A 36 -1.62 26.12 7.22
C GLU A 36 -2.75 25.33 6.52
N GLY A 37 -3.18 25.75 5.32
CA GLY A 37 -4.30 25.12 4.60
C GLY A 37 -5.66 25.26 5.32
N LEU A 38 -5.81 26.26 6.18
CA LEU A 38 -7.03 26.51 6.95
C LEU A 38 -7.92 27.56 6.30
N THR A 39 -9.25 27.39 6.43
CA THR A 39 -10.24 28.35 5.96
C THR A 39 -10.62 29.36 7.06
N GLN A 40 -11.29 30.45 6.69
CA GLN A 40 -11.87 31.40 7.67
C GLN A 40 -12.91 30.72 8.59
N LYS A 41 -13.63 29.71 8.08
CA LYS A 41 -14.56 28.89 8.88
C LYS A 41 -13.82 28.07 9.94
N ASP A 42 -12.69 27.46 9.54
CA ASP A 42 -11.83 26.73 10.47
C ASP A 42 -11.28 27.66 11.56
N TYR A 43 -10.85 28.85 11.19
CA TYR A 43 -10.35 29.86 12.14
C TYR A 43 -11.40 30.25 13.19
N ALA A 44 -12.63 30.51 12.74
CA ALA A 44 -13.73 30.82 13.66
C ALA A 44 -14.03 29.65 14.61
N GLU A 45 -13.95 28.42 14.13
CA GLU A 45 -14.13 27.23 14.95
C GLU A 45 -12.98 27.05 15.95
N ILE A 46 -11.73 27.31 15.56
CA ILE A 46 -10.56 27.32 16.45
C ILE A 46 -10.75 28.34 17.58
N GLN A 47 -11.14 29.57 17.25
CA GLN A 47 -11.42 30.61 18.25
C GLN A 47 -12.52 30.19 19.23
N ARG A 48 -13.59 29.55 18.74
CA ARG A 48 -14.68 29.03 19.56
C ARG A 48 -14.18 27.97 20.54
N ARG A 49 -13.31 27.04 20.09
CA ARG A 49 -12.77 25.95 20.94
C ARG A 49 -11.78 26.44 21.96
N LEU A 50 -10.92 27.39 21.59
CA LEU A 50 -9.94 27.97 22.50
C LEU A 50 -10.52 29.02 23.46
N GLY A 51 -11.68 29.63 23.12
CA GLY A 51 -12.23 30.78 23.84
C GLY A 51 -11.40 32.07 23.68
N ARG A 52 -10.40 32.04 22.79
CA ARG A 52 -9.46 33.15 22.49
C ARG A 52 -8.89 32.99 21.07
N ASN A 53 -8.16 34.00 20.64
CA ASN A 53 -7.37 33.87 19.40
C ASN A 53 -6.23 32.85 19.58
N PRO A 54 -5.98 31.98 18.59
CA PRO A 54 -4.79 31.14 18.58
C PRO A 54 -3.52 31.96 18.38
N ASN A 55 -2.42 31.57 18.95
CA ASN A 55 -1.08 32.04 18.56
C ASN A 55 -0.57 31.29 17.32
N ARG A 56 0.63 31.65 16.83
CA ARG A 56 1.17 31.05 15.58
C ARG A 56 1.46 29.55 15.72
N ALA A 57 1.97 29.10 16.87
CA ALA A 57 2.25 27.71 17.13
C ALA A 57 0.94 26.87 17.20
N GLU A 58 -0.06 27.38 17.92
CA GLU A 58 -1.37 26.73 18.01
C GLU A 58 -2.07 26.65 16.66
N LEU A 59 -1.97 27.71 15.83
CA LEU A 59 -2.54 27.70 14.49
C LEU A 59 -1.86 26.62 13.62
N GLY A 60 -0.53 26.46 13.72
CA GLY A 60 0.19 25.39 13.05
C GLY A 60 -0.24 24.00 13.53
N MET A 61 -0.42 23.81 14.85
CA MET A 61 -0.95 22.55 15.39
C MET A 61 -2.32 22.19 14.80
N PHE A 62 -3.24 23.15 14.72
CA PHE A 62 -4.54 22.93 14.09
C PHE A 62 -4.41 22.66 12.59
N GLY A 63 -3.53 23.37 11.88
CA GLY A 63 -3.32 23.22 10.44
C GLY A 63 -2.96 21.78 10.08
N VAL A 64 -1.93 21.23 10.72
CA VAL A 64 -1.49 19.85 10.45
C VAL A 64 -2.49 18.81 10.94
N MET A 65 -3.07 18.98 12.14
CA MET A 65 -4.00 18.01 12.72
C MET A 65 -5.39 18.02 12.05
N TRP A 66 -5.79 19.12 11.40
CA TRP A 66 -7.04 19.22 10.67
C TRP A 66 -6.87 19.03 9.15
N SER A 67 -5.66 18.67 8.70
CA SER A 67 -5.40 18.24 7.32
C SER A 67 -6.15 16.95 7.00
N GLU A 68 -6.38 16.68 5.72
CA GLU A 68 -6.95 15.38 5.30
C GLU A 68 -6.09 14.21 5.77
N HIS A 69 -4.78 14.37 5.71
CA HIS A 69 -3.82 13.33 6.08
C HIS A 69 -3.96 12.87 7.54
N CYS A 70 -4.17 13.82 8.50
CA CYS A 70 -4.26 13.48 9.93
C CYS A 70 -5.68 13.19 10.41
N CYS A 71 -6.71 13.90 9.91
CA CYS A 71 -8.05 13.77 10.47
C CYS A 71 -9.09 13.14 9.54
N TYR A 72 -8.72 12.84 8.29
CA TYR A 72 -9.65 12.25 7.31
C TYR A 72 -10.96 13.06 7.16
N ARG A 73 -10.83 14.40 7.10
CA ARG A 73 -11.98 15.31 7.16
C ARG A 73 -12.99 15.14 6.01
N ASN A 74 -12.53 14.61 4.85
CA ASN A 74 -13.37 14.33 3.69
C ASN A 74 -13.81 12.85 3.63
N SER A 75 -12.94 11.93 4.01
CA SER A 75 -13.11 10.49 3.81
C SER A 75 -13.74 9.75 5.01
N ARG A 76 -13.59 10.26 6.24
CA ARG A 76 -14.08 9.61 7.46
C ARG A 76 -15.56 9.14 7.40
N PRO A 77 -16.52 9.90 6.82
CA PRO A 77 -17.90 9.41 6.69
C PRO A 77 -18.03 8.13 5.86
N LEU A 78 -17.19 7.96 4.84
CA LEU A 78 -17.19 6.80 3.95
C LEU A 78 -16.50 5.59 4.61
N LEU A 79 -15.38 5.82 5.31
CA LEU A 79 -14.61 4.78 6.00
C LEU A 79 -15.42 4.06 7.08
N ARG A 80 -16.38 4.74 7.71
CA ARG A 80 -17.30 4.12 8.69
C ARG A 80 -18.16 3.00 8.11
N GLY A 81 -18.26 2.90 6.79
CA GLY A 81 -18.99 1.83 6.08
C GLY A 81 -18.21 0.51 5.98
N PHE A 82 -16.93 0.48 6.29
CA PHE A 82 -16.12 -0.73 6.18
C PHE A 82 -16.48 -1.78 7.25
N PRO A 83 -16.47 -3.07 6.92
CA PRO A 83 -16.55 -4.14 7.90
C PRO A 83 -15.21 -4.23 8.66
N THR A 84 -15.21 -3.90 9.94
CA THR A 84 -13.99 -3.86 10.78
C THR A 84 -13.93 -4.99 11.81
N ASP A 85 -15.05 -5.66 12.04
CA ASP A 85 -15.14 -6.76 13.01
C ASP A 85 -14.96 -8.11 12.34
N GLY A 86 -14.21 -8.99 13.00
CA GLY A 86 -13.98 -10.35 12.53
C GLY A 86 -13.44 -11.25 13.63
N PRO A 87 -13.58 -12.59 13.50
CA PRO A 87 -13.23 -13.52 14.57
C PRO A 87 -11.73 -13.55 14.91
N ARG A 88 -10.89 -13.05 14.02
CA ARG A 88 -9.44 -12.99 14.20
C ARG A 88 -8.92 -11.57 14.46
N VAL A 89 -9.76 -10.53 14.40
CA VAL A 89 -9.33 -9.15 14.65
C VAL A 89 -9.14 -8.93 16.15
N LEU A 90 -7.94 -8.54 16.54
CA LEU A 90 -7.59 -8.17 17.92
C LEU A 90 -7.55 -6.65 18.09
N VAL A 91 -7.07 -5.94 17.05
CA VAL A 91 -7.06 -4.48 16.97
C VAL A 91 -7.53 -4.08 15.58
N GLY A 92 -8.58 -3.29 15.55
CA GLY A 92 -9.15 -2.67 14.36
C GLY A 92 -8.60 -1.26 14.11
N PRO A 93 -9.29 -0.45 13.27
CA PRO A 93 -8.87 0.92 12.96
C PRO A 93 -8.83 1.82 14.20
N GLY A 94 -7.84 2.74 14.24
CA GLY A 94 -7.68 3.74 15.29
C GLY A 94 -6.40 3.60 16.14
N GLU A 95 -5.63 2.52 15.98
CA GLU A 95 -4.27 2.40 16.50
C GLU A 95 -3.25 2.47 15.33
N ASN A 96 -1.94 2.42 15.65
CA ASN A 96 -0.89 2.58 14.64
C ASN A 96 -0.96 1.50 13.54
N ALA A 97 -1.31 0.26 13.90
CA ALA A 97 -1.56 -0.81 12.93
C ALA A 97 -2.68 -1.74 13.41
N GLY A 98 -3.33 -2.43 12.47
CA GLY A 98 -4.25 -3.52 12.76
C GLY A 98 -3.51 -4.76 13.28
N VAL A 99 -4.14 -5.53 14.17
CA VAL A 99 -3.57 -6.78 14.70
C VAL A 99 -4.57 -7.91 14.56
N VAL A 100 -4.10 -9.04 14.02
CA VAL A 100 -4.91 -10.26 13.87
C VAL A 100 -4.30 -11.45 14.60
N ASP A 101 -5.17 -12.34 15.07
CA ASP A 101 -4.80 -13.63 15.67
C ASP A 101 -4.66 -14.70 14.56
N LEU A 102 -3.46 -15.22 14.40
CA LEU A 102 -3.18 -16.32 13.48
C LEU A 102 -3.35 -17.69 14.14
N GLY A 103 -3.72 -17.74 15.43
CA GLY A 103 -3.81 -18.97 16.24
C GLY A 103 -2.45 -19.44 16.77
N GLU A 104 -2.46 -20.41 17.67
CA GLU A 104 -1.28 -20.98 18.34
C GLU A 104 -0.39 -19.95 19.04
N GLY A 105 -0.97 -18.83 19.45
CA GLY A 105 -0.25 -17.73 20.08
C GLY A 105 0.49 -16.80 19.10
N HIS A 106 0.32 -16.96 17.79
CA HIS A 106 0.87 -16.05 16.80
C HIS A 106 -0.07 -14.88 16.56
N ARG A 107 0.43 -13.66 16.65
CA ARG A 107 -0.29 -12.41 16.37
C ARG A 107 0.49 -11.59 15.37
N LEU A 108 -0.21 -11.07 14.36
CA LEU A 108 0.36 -10.31 13.27
C LEU A 108 -0.16 -8.87 13.31
N ALA A 109 0.75 -7.90 13.39
CA ALA A 109 0.47 -6.50 13.08
C ALA A 109 0.76 -6.23 11.60
N PHE A 110 -0.10 -5.48 10.91
CA PHE A 110 0.13 -5.11 9.52
C PHE A 110 -0.61 -3.83 9.15
N LYS A 111 -0.02 -3.06 8.22
CA LYS A 111 -0.59 -1.82 7.70
C LYS A 111 0.04 -1.47 6.37
N ILE A 112 -0.68 -0.72 5.54
CA ILE A 112 -0.19 -0.07 4.32
C ILE A 112 -0.34 1.44 4.44
N GLU A 113 0.64 2.20 3.95
CA GLU A 113 0.60 3.66 3.87
C GLU A 113 1.15 4.18 2.56
N SER A 114 0.74 5.41 2.20
CA SER A 114 1.23 6.14 1.03
C SER A 114 2.31 7.15 1.40
N HIS A 115 3.30 7.28 0.51
CA HIS A 115 4.31 8.34 0.56
C HIS A 115 4.50 8.95 -0.84
N ASN A 116 3.38 9.36 -1.47
CA ASN A 116 3.29 9.73 -2.88
C ASN A 116 3.98 11.08 -3.19
N HIS A 117 3.46 12.18 -2.61
CA HIS A 117 3.94 13.54 -2.87
C HIS A 117 5.43 13.73 -2.56
N PRO A 118 5.98 13.28 -1.42
CA PRO A 118 7.41 13.34 -1.18
C PRO A 118 8.24 12.57 -2.22
N SER A 119 7.73 11.43 -2.70
CA SER A 119 8.41 10.62 -3.71
C SER A 119 8.36 11.24 -5.11
N ALA A 120 7.38 12.10 -5.40
CA ALA A 120 7.34 12.85 -6.65
C ALA A 120 8.44 13.93 -6.72
N VAL A 121 8.81 14.52 -5.56
CA VAL A 121 9.80 15.61 -5.44
C VAL A 121 11.21 15.07 -5.23
N GLU A 122 11.40 14.14 -4.31
CA GLU A 122 12.67 13.48 -3.98
C GLU A 122 12.46 11.96 -3.92
N PRO A 123 12.49 11.26 -5.07
CA PRO A 123 12.06 9.87 -5.15
C PRO A 123 12.83 8.91 -4.24
N PHE A 124 14.13 9.13 -4.06
CA PHE A 124 14.94 8.31 -3.17
C PHE A 124 14.55 8.51 -1.70
N GLN A 125 14.56 9.75 -1.21
CA GLN A 125 14.27 10.03 0.20
C GLN A 125 12.79 9.83 0.53
N GLY A 126 11.89 10.22 -0.38
CA GLY A 126 10.46 10.01 -0.22
C GLY A 126 10.11 8.53 -0.07
N ALA A 127 10.65 7.68 -0.93
CA ALA A 127 10.39 6.23 -0.85
C ALA A 127 11.09 5.57 0.34
N ALA A 128 12.31 5.98 0.68
CA ALA A 128 13.04 5.51 1.86
C ALA A 128 12.26 5.81 3.14
N THR A 129 11.77 7.04 3.28
CA THR A 129 10.97 7.48 4.44
C THR A 129 9.62 6.76 4.52
N GLY A 130 9.00 6.48 3.37
CA GLY A 130 7.78 5.67 3.32
C GLY A 130 7.97 4.27 3.93
N VAL A 131 9.12 3.63 3.67
CA VAL A 131 9.48 2.36 4.32
C VAL A 131 9.73 2.55 5.83
N GLY A 132 10.46 3.59 6.22
CA GLY A 132 10.71 3.87 7.64
C GLY A 132 9.44 4.15 8.44
N GLY A 133 8.53 4.97 7.89
CA GLY A 133 7.25 5.30 8.53
C GLY A 133 6.39 4.07 8.79
N ILE A 134 6.21 3.22 7.79
CA ILE A 134 5.38 2.03 7.95
C ILE A 134 5.99 1.01 8.92
N LEU A 135 7.33 0.92 8.99
CA LEU A 135 7.99 0.07 9.99
C LEU A 135 7.74 0.56 11.41
N ARG A 136 7.75 1.91 11.63
CA ARG A 136 7.46 2.50 12.95
C ARG A 136 6.07 2.16 13.44
N ASP A 137 5.06 2.24 12.59
CA ASP A 137 3.69 1.82 12.93
C ASP A 137 3.65 0.38 13.45
N ILE A 138 4.37 -0.53 12.78
CA ILE A 138 4.38 -1.94 13.13
C ILE A 138 5.06 -2.19 14.48
N PHE A 139 6.28 -1.67 14.69
CA PHE A 139 6.96 -1.96 15.96
C PHE A 139 6.42 -1.14 17.13
N THR A 140 5.74 -0.04 16.91
CA THR A 140 4.99 0.70 17.94
C THR A 140 3.91 -0.18 18.59
N MET A 141 3.34 -1.13 17.84
CA MET A 141 2.38 -2.11 18.38
C MET A 141 3.05 -3.21 19.23
N GLY A 142 4.38 -3.24 19.34
CA GLY A 142 5.15 -4.30 19.98
C GLY A 142 5.46 -5.47 19.05
N ALA A 143 5.30 -5.31 17.76
CA ALA A 143 5.53 -6.35 16.75
C ALA A 143 6.88 -6.16 16.05
N ARG A 144 7.67 -7.23 15.94
CA ARG A 144 8.92 -7.22 15.16
C ARG A 144 8.60 -7.24 13.67
N PRO A 145 9.03 -6.25 12.88
CA PRO A 145 8.88 -6.29 11.43
C PRO A 145 9.53 -7.54 10.82
N ILE A 146 8.77 -8.24 9.95
CA ILE A 146 9.20 -9.49 9.31
C ILE A 146 9.14 -9.47 7.79
N ALA A 147 8.38 -8.55 7.20
CA ALA A 147 8.25 -8.43 5.74
C ALA A 147 7.76 -7.05 5.32
N LEU A 148 8.15 -6.65 4.11
CA LEU A 148 7.70 -5.46 3.38
C LEU A 148 7.12 -5.86 2.02
N LEU A 149 6.10 -5.14 1.56
CA LEU A 149 5.56 -5.16 0.20
C LEU A 149 5.37 -3.71 -0.27
N ASN A 150 5.33 -3.51 -1.59
CA ASN A 150 5.10 -2.18 -2.15
C ASN A 150 4.06 -2.25 -3.29
N ALA A 151 3.17 -1.26 -3.35
CA ALA A 151 2.34 -1.00 -4.52
C ALA A 151 2.79 0.31 -5.15
N LEU A 152 3.34 0.21 -6.37
CA LEU A 152 3.97 1.31 -7.08
C LEU A 152 3.23 1.61 -8.39
N ARG A 153 3.01 2.90 -8.66
CA ARG A 153 2.42 3.37 -9.93
C ARG A 153 3.29 4.48 -10.49
N PHE A 154 3.57 4.41 -11.79
CA PHE A 154 4.39 5.39 -12.50
C PHE A 154 3.76 5.75 -13.84
N GLY A 155 4.16 6.89 -14.39
CA GLY A 155 3.88 7.28 -15.76
C GLY A 155 4.58 6.39 -16.81
N PRO A 156 4.50 6.73 -18.11
CA PRO A 156 5.14 5.98 -19.18
C PRO A 156 6.67 5.96 -19.07
N LEU A 157 7.31 4.81 -19.25
CA LEU A 157 8.76 4.61 -19.14
C LEU A 157 9.58 5.19 -20.30
N ASP A 158 8.96 5.58 -21.40
CA ASP A 158 9.62 6.28 -22.49
C ASP A 158 10.02 7.73 -22.12
N GLU A 159 9.44 8.26 -21.05
CA GLU A 159 9.74 9.59 -20.53
C GLU A 159 10.95 9.57 -19.58
N PRO A 160 11.97 10.46 -19.76
CA PRO A 160 13.14 10.49 -18.87
C PRO A 160 12.82 10.77 -17.41
N ILE A 161 11.80 11.59 -17.12
CA ILE A 161 11.37 11.90 -15.76
C ILE A 161 10.84 10.65 -15.04
N THR A 162 10.03 9.85 -15.72
CA THR A 162 9.50 8.61 -15.19
C THR A 162 10.61 7.61 -14.87
N ARG A 163 11.62 7.47 -15.76
CA ARG A 163 12.77 6.60 -15.48
C ARG A 163 13.51 7.04 -14.22
N GLY A 164 13.74 8.32 -14.04
CA GLY A 164 14.38 8.88 -12.84
C GLY A 164 13.55 8.62 -11.58
N LEU A 165 12.22 8.74 -11.66
CA LEU A 165 11.31 8.42 -10.54
C LEU A 165 11.39 6.92 -10.17
N VAL A 166 11.33 6.02 -11.16
CA VAL A 166 11.42 4.56 -10.93
C VAL A 166 12.76 4.19 -10.30
N GLU A 167 13.87 4.67 -10.86
CA GLU A 167 15.21 4.40 -10.32
C GLU A 167 15.36 4.92 -8.89
N GLY A 168 14.93 6.16 -8.63
CA GLY A 168 15.03 6.78 -7.32
C GLY A 168 14.16 6.08 -6.27
N VAL A 169 12.88 5.79 -6.58
CA VAL A 169 11.95 5.11 -5.68
C VAL A 169 12.44 3.70 -5.34
N VAL A 170 12.80 2.90 -6.34
CA VAL A 170 13.28 1.53 -6.13
C VAL A 170 14.59 1.53 -5.32
N ALA A 171 15.51 2.47 -5.59
CA ALA A 171 16.74 2.61 -4.82
C ALA A 171 16.48 3.03 -3.36
N GLY A 172 15.52 3.93 -3.11
CA GLY A 172 15.13 4.37 -1.76
C GLY A 172 14.54 3.23 -0.92
N ILE A 173 13.59 2.47 -1.50
CA ILE A 173 13.00 1.27 -0.87
C ILE A 173 14.10 0.25 -0.56
N SER A 174 14.95 -0.05 -1.54
CA SER A 174 16.07 -0.97 -1.40
C SER A 174 17.02 -0.54 -0.29
N HIS A 175 17.45 0.73 -0.32
CA HIS A 175 18.35 1.27 0.68
C HIS A 175 17.80 1.09 2.09
N TYR A 176 16.58 1.52 2.33
CA TYR A 176 16.01 1.49 3.67
C TYR A 176 15.74 0.06 4.16
N GLY A 177 15.01 -0.74 3.38
CA GLY A 177 14.66 -2.12 3.74
C GLY A 177 15.88 -3.02 3.96
N ASN A 178 16.87 -2.94 3.05
CA ASN A 178 18.09 -3.73 3.15
C ASN A 178 18.95 -3.34 4.35
N CYS A 179 19.10 -2.03 4.64
CA CYS A 179 19.89 -1.56 5.78
C CYS A 179 19.21 -1.87 7.12
N VAL A 180 17.90 -1.73 7.23
CA VAL A 180 17.18 -2.06 8.46
C VAL A 180 17.08 -3.57 8.67
N GLY A 181 17.29 -4.35 7.62
CA GLY A 181 17.32 -5.82 7.65
C GLY A 181 15.90 -6.44 7.73
N VAL A 182 14.94 -5.86 7.00
CA VAL A 182 13.60 -6.40 6.82
C VAL A 182 13.41 -6.76 5.35
N PRO A 183 13.02 -8.01 5.00
CA PRO A 183 12.95 -8.43 3.61
C PRO A 183 11.76 -7.78 2.89
N THR A 184 11.99 -7.29 1.66
CA THR A 184 10.92 -6.88 0.75
C THR A 184 10.54 -8.08 -0.12
N VAL A 185 9.40 -8.69 0.16
CA VAL A 185 9.06 -10.04 -0.32
C VAL A 185 8.10 -10.07 -1.49
N GLY A 186 7.43 -8.96 -1.77
CA GLY A 186 6.41 -8.88 -2.82
C GLY A 186 5.98 -7.46 -3.13
N GLY A 187 4.94 -7.36 -3.91
CA GLY A 187 4.35 -6.09 -4.34
C GLY A 187 3.88 -6.09 -5.77
N GLU A 188 3.37 -4.96 -6.22
CA GLU A 188 2.99 -4.72 -7.62
C GLU A 188 3.61 -3.44 -8.17
N VAL A 189 3.85 -3.39 -9.47
CA VAL A 189 4.34 -2.20 -10.18
C VAL A 189 3.58 -2.06 -11.49
N ALA A 190 2.87 -0.96 -11.67
CA ALA A 190 2.15 -0.65 -12.90
C ALA A 190 2.56 0.70 -13.50
N PHE A 191 2.35 0.82 -14.80
CA PHE A 191 2.69 2.00 -15.60
C PHE A 191 1.47 2.44 -16.41
N ASP A 192 1.07 3.70 -16.21
CA ASP A 192 -0.07 4.26 -16.94
C ASP A 192 0.10 5.79 -17.10
N PRO A 193 -0.29 6.37 -18.24
CA PRO A 193 -0.20 7.81 -18.47
C PRO A 193 -0.86 8.68 -17.38
N ALA A 194 -1.86 8.15 -16.68
CA ALA A 194 -2.53 8.86 -15.58
C ALA A 194 -1.61 9.19 -14.39
N TYR A 195 -0.49 8.48 -14.22
CA TYR A 195 0.47 8.73 -13.14
C TYR A 195 1.69 9.55 -13.57
N ARG A 196 1.62 10.23 -14.73
CA ARG A 196 2.70 11.08 -15.22
C ARG A 196 3.03 12.19 -14.22
N GLY A 197 4.29 12.19 -13.72
CA GLY A 197 4.77 13.17 -12.75
C GLY A 197 4.16 13.06 -11.34
N ASN A 198 3.25 12.13 -11.12
CA ASN A 198 2.61 11.86 -9.83
C ASN A 198 2.66 10.36 -9.51
N PRO A 199 3.83 9.83 -9.13
CA PRO A 199 3.96 8.42 -8.81
C PRO A 199 3.20 8.09 -7.53
N LEU A 200 2.63 6.89 -7.46
CA LEU A 200 2.14 6.34 -6.20
C LEU A 200 3.20 5.41 -5.61
N VAL A 201 3.54 5.67 -4.36
CA VAL A 201 4.51 4.89 -3.58
C VAL A 201 3.82 4.47 -2.29
N ASN A 202 3.32 3.25 -2.27
CA ASN A 202 2.64 2.70 -1.11
C ASN A 202 3.50 1.57 -0.53
N ALA A 203 3.72 1.60 0.77
CA ALA A 203 4.51 0.61 1.49
C ALA A 203 3.64 -0.12 2.51
N MET A 204 3.66 -1.46 2.46
CA MET A 204 3.00 -2.33 3.44
C MET A 204 4.06 -3.04 4.26
N ALA A 205 3.84 -3.12 5.57
CA ALA A 205 4.70 -3.87 6.47
C ALA A 205 3.91 -4.86 7.32
N LEU A 206 4.56 -5.98 7.61
CA LEU A 206 4.07 -7.05 8.48
C LEU A 206 5.01 -7.21 9.66
N GLY A 207 4.47 -7.39 10.86
CA GLY A 207 5.25 -7.67 12.07
C GLY A 207 4.66 -8.77 12.92
N LEU A 208 5.53 -9.59 13.48
CA LEU A 208 5.14 -10.67 14.38
C LEU A 208 5.29 -10.21 15.83
N MET A 209 4.23 -10.37 16.62
CA MET A 209 4.25 -10.02 18.05
C MET A 209 5.23 -10.92 18.80
N GLU A 210 6.03 -10.30 19.67
CA GLU A 210 6.97 -11.01 20.55
C GLU A 210 6.40 -11.20 21.96
N THR A 211 5.36 -10.44 22.32
CA THR A 211 4.67 -10.50 23.61
C THR A 211 3.17 -10.69 23.42
N ASP A 212 2.48 -11.14 24.47
CA ASP A 212 1.02 -11.22 24.47
C ASP A 212 0.36 -9.84 24.63
N ASP A 213 1.10 -8.86 25.15
CA ASP A 213 0.61 -7.50 25.38
C ASP A 213 0.74 -6.68 24.09
N ILE A 214 -0.38 -6.13 23.64
CA ILE A 214 -0.42 -5.17 22.52
C ILE A 214 -0.19 -3.79 23.11
N VAL A 215 0.85 -3.10 22.63
CA VAL A 215 1.15 -1.72 23.03
C VAL A 215 0.10 -0.79 22.44
N LYS A 216 -0.46 0.08 23.28
CA LYS A 216 -1.47 1.07 22.86
C LYS A 216 -0.90 2.48 22.95
N SER A 217 -1.51 3.40 22.19
CA SER A 217 -1.06 4.79 22.14
C SER A 217 -1.68 5.70 23.20
N GLY A 218 -2.77 5.31 23.85
CA GLY A 218 -3.46 6.16 24.85
C GLY A 218 -2.65 6.39 26.12
N ALA A 219 -2.31 7.66 26.41
CA ALA A 219 -1.59 8.06 27.62
C ALA A 219 -2.44 7.83 28.88
N SER A 220 -1.80 7.42 29.98
CA SER A 220 -2.49 7.29 31.27
C SER A 220 -1.55 7.45 32.45
N GLY A 221 -2.14 7.64 33.65
CA GLY A 221 -1.39 7.83 34.90
C GLY A 221 -0.84 9.25 35.04
N VAL A 222 -1.65 10.13 35.65
CA VAL A 222 -1.24 11.53 35.93
C VAL A 222 0.09 11.57 36.68
N GLY A 223 1.04 12.37 36.17
CA GLY A 223 2.40 12.48 36.68
C GLY A 223 3.39 11.46 36.08
N ASN A 224 2.93 10.51 35.23
CA ASN A 224 3.84 9.65 34.48
C ASN A 224 4.71 10.50 33.55
N PRO A 225 6.03 10.24 33.45
CA PRO A 225 6.92 10.99 32.58
C PRO A 225 6.65 10.66 31.11
N VAL A 226 6.72 11.70 30.26
CA VAL A 226 6.75 11.60 28.83
C VAL A 226 8.20 11.63 28.35
N VAL A 227 8.61 10.57 27.65
CA VAL A 227 10.00 10.36 27.24
C VAL A 227 10.09 10.37 25.72
N TYR A 228 10.91 11.28 25.21
CA TYR A 228 11.32 11.34 23.81
C TYR A 228 12.50 10.39 23.58
N VAL A 229 12.46 9.61 22.49
CA VAL A 229 13.56 8.72 22.11
C VAL A 229 13.80 8.75 20.59
N GLY A 230 15.03 8.41 20.19
CA GLY A 230 15.39 8.24 18.78
C GLY A 230 16.39 9.27 18.27
N SER A 231 16.16 9.83 17.08
CA SER A 231 16.97 10.86 16.44
C SER A 231 16.81 12.22 17.12
N THR A 232 17.64 13.20 16.75
CA THR A 232 17.48 14.60 17.16
C THR A 232 16.49 15.34 16.26
N THR A 233 15.75 16.29 16.83
CA THR A 233 14.82 17.15 16.09
C THR A 233 15.55 18.24 15.30
N GLY A 234 15.23 18.44 14.05
CA GLY A 234 15.65 19.52 13.17
C GLY A 234 14.48 20.14 12.43
N ARG A 235 14.77 21.02 11.44
CA ARG A 235 13.75 21.65 10.58
C ARG A 235 13.35 20.79 9.36
N ASP A 236 13.35 19.47 9.50
CA ASP A 236 13.01 18.57 8.39
C ASP A 236 11.51 18.40 8.27
N GLY A 237 11.04 18.23 7.05
CA GLY A 237 9.65 17.88 6.75
C GLY A 237 8.63 18.92 7.23
N MET A 238 9.06 20.15 7.49
CA MET A 238 8.15 21.19 7.97
C MET A 238 7.04 21.46 6.97
N GLY A 239 5.78 21.20 7.38
CA GLY A 239 4.62 21.32 6.52
C GLY A 239 4.38 20.09 5.63
N GLY A 240 5.05 18.94 5.86
CA GLY A 240 4.91 17.72 5.08
C GLY A 240 3.47 17.22 5.01
N ALA A 241 2.74 17.19 6.12
CA ALA A 241 1.32 16.79 6.15
C ALA A 241 0.41 17.75 5.36
N SER A 242 0.70 19.05 5.37
CA SER A 242 -0.02 20.05 4.55
C SER A 242 0.35 19.90 3.07
N PHE A 243 1.62 19.65 2.75
CA PHE A 243 2.10 19.36 1.39
C PHE A 243 1.46 18.08 0.83
N ALA A 244 1.34 17.03 1.61
CA ALA A 244 0.68 15.78 1.22
C ALA A 244 -0.84 15.94 0.98
N SER A 245 -1.43 17.08 1.35
CA SER A 245 -2.84 17.42 1.16
C SER A 245 -3.06 18.53 0.11
N ALA A 246 -2.06 18.75 -0.77
CA ALA A 246 -2.11 19.75 -1.84
C ALA A 246 -1.81 19.11 -3.20
N GLU A 247 -2.23 19.75 -4.30
CA GLU A 247 -1.91 19.33 -5.66
C GLU A 247 -0.43 19.56 -6.00
N LEU A 248 0.15 18.71 -6.84
CA LEU A 248 1.51 18.87 -7.38
C LEU A 248 1.53 19.90 -8.52
N SER A 249 2.62 20.67 -8.63
CA SER A 249 2.86 21.62 -9.71
C SER A 249 4.32 21.61 -10.16
N ALA A 250 4.65 22.33 -11.23
CA ALA A 250 6.04 22.48 -11.66
C ALA A 250 6.93 23.14 -10.58
N ASP A 251 6.34 23.99 -9.74
CA ASP A 251 7.04 24.66 -8.63
C ASP A 251 7.24 23.75 -7.40
N SER A 252 6.64 22.55 -7.39
CA SER A 252 6.77 21.61 -6.25
C SER A 252 8.20 21.11 -6.02
N LEU A 253 9.11 21.28 -6.97
CA LEU A 253 10.56 21.05 -6.76
C LEU A 253 11.17 22.02 -5.74
N ASP A 254 10.58 23.17 -5.52
CA ASP A 254 11.01 24.13 -4.50
C ASP A 254 10.59 23.69 -3.09
N ASP A 255 9.67 22.71 -2.99
CA ASP A 255 9.18 22.10 -1.73
C ASP A 255 10.11 21.01 -1.18
N ARG A 256 11.31 20.80 -1.76
CA ARG A 256 12.33 19.86 -1.25
C ARG A 256 12.59 19.95 0.26
N PRO A 257 12.57 21.13 0.90
CA PRO A 257 12.71 21.23 2.36
C PRO A 257 11.57 20.54 3.15
N ALA A 258 10.40 20.32 2.53
CA ALA A 258 9.29 19.58 3.13
C ALA A 258 9.49 18.06 3.07
N VAL A 259 10.50 17.55 2.33
CA VAL A 259 10.81 16.12 2.27
C VAL A 259 11.69 15.72 3.45
N GLN A 260 11.29 14.66 4.09
CA GLN A 260 12.01 14.07 5.23
C GLN A 260 13.22 13.27 4.74
N VAL A 261 14.24 13.13 5.61
CA VAL A 261 15.41 12.29 5.35
C VAL A 261 15.42 11.15 6.35
N GLY A 262 15.37 9.91 5.85
CA GLY A 262 15.38 8.70 6.67
C GLY A 262 16.79 8.18 6.95
N ASP A 263 17.02 7.64 8.16
CA ASP A 263 18.24 6.97 8.59
C ASP A 263 17.94 5.52 9.01
N PRO A 264 18.04 4.54 8.09
CA PRO A 264 17.72 3.14 8.40
C PRO A 264 18.66 2.51 9.44
N PHE A 265 19.86 3.07 9.67
CA PHE A 265 20.75 2.59 10.71
C PHE A 265 20.22 2.97 12.10
N LEU A 266 19.77 4.20 12.28
CA LEU A 266 19.09 4.62 13.52
C LEU A 266 17.77 3.88 13.71
N GLU A 267 16.97 3.70 12.65
CA GLU A 267 15.72 2.94 12.69
C GLU A 267 15.94 1.50 13.17
N LYS A 268 17.00 0.84 12.70
CA LYS A 268 17.36 -0.51 13.21
C LYS A 268 17.59 -0.53 14.71
N GLY A 269 18.37 0.43 15.21
CA GLY A 269 18.60 0.61 16.65
C GLY A 269 17.30 0.90 17.42
N LEU A 270 16.42 1.70 16.81
CA LEU A 270 15.13 2.08 17.39
C LEU A 270 14.18 0.89 17.52
N ILE A 271 14.09 0.04 16.47
CA ILE A 271 13.31 -1.22 16.51
C ILE A 271 13.74 -2.09 17.70
N GLU A 272 15.04 -2.37 17.82
CA GLU A 272 15.54 -3.26 18.85
C GLU A 272 15.34 -2.66 20.27
N ALA A 273 15.61 -1.37 20.44
CA ALA A 273 15.42 -0.67 21.71
C ALA A 273 13.94 -0.61 22.13
N CYS A 274 13.01 -0.37 21.17
CA CYS A 274 11.58 -0.36 21.45
C CYS A 274 11.07 -1.73 21.88
N LEU A 275 11.43 -2.80 21.14
CA LEU A 275 11.02 -4.16 21.48
C LEU A 275 11.56 -4.59 22.87
N GLU A 276 12.81 -4.25 23.22
CA GLU A 276 13.33 -4.45 24.58
C GLU A 276 12.56 -3.62 25.63
N ALA A 277 12.17 -2.39 25.30
CA ALA A 277 11.43 -1.53 26.20
C ALA A 277 10.03 -2.11 26.51
N PHE A 278 9.33 -2.59 25.48
CA PHE A 278 7.98 -3.19 25.65
C PHE A 278 8.01 -4.46 26.51
N GLN A 279 9.05 -5.29 26.38
CA GLN A 279 9.22 -6.49 27.20
C GLN A 279 9.49 -6.17 28.68
N SER A 280 9.89 -4.96 29.01
CA SER A 280 10.21 -4.58 30.41
C SER A 280 8.99 -4.40 31.31
N GLY A 281 7.80 -4.14 30.75
CA GLY A 281 6.60 -3.76 31.46
C GLY A 281 6.63 -2.32 32.04
N ASP A 282 7.66 -1.53 31.73
CA ASP A 282 7.80 -0.15 32.22
C ASP A 282 7.01 0.86 31.37
N VAL A 283 6.63 0.46 30.12
CA VAL A 283 5.94 1.31 29.15
C VAL A 283 4.43 1.31 29.39
N VAL A 284 3.84 2.49 29.48
CA VAL A 284 2.39 2.68 29.63
C VAL A 284 1.72 2.89 28.27
N ALA A 285 2.36 3.71 27.41
CA ALA A 285 1.89 3.98 26.06
C ALA A 285 3.07 4.36 25.18
N ALA A 286 2.94 4.15 23.88
CA ALA A 286 3.92 4.55 22.86
C ALA A 286 3.22 5.04 21.61
N GLN A 287 3.84 6.04 20.95
CA GLN A 287 3.40 6.58 19.67
C GLN A 287 4.63 6.93 18.84
N ASP A 288 4.60 6.66 17.54
CA ASP A 288 5.63 7.14 16.64
C ASP A 288 5.45 8.65 16.36
N MET A 289 6.48 9.28 15.83
CA MET A 289 6.46 10.67 15.36
C MET A 289 6.59 10.66 13.84
N GLY A 290 5.53 10.30 13.16
CA GLY A 290 5.40 10.38 11.71
C GLY A 290 4.98 11.77 11.25
N ALA A 291 3.91 11.85 10.47
CA ALA A 291 3.31 13.11 10.04
C ALA A 291 2.97 14.00 11.24
N ALA A 292 3.20 15.30 11.08
CA ALA A 292 3.01 16.31 12.15
C ALA A 292 3.82 16.07 13.45
N GLY A 293 4.74 15.15 13.49
CA GLY A 293 5.77 14.97 14.50
C GLY A 293 5.27 14.98 15.95
N LEU A 294 5.81 15.90 16.80
CA LEU A 294 5.41 16.05 18.21
C LEU A 294 3.94 16.44 18.38
N THR A 295 3.39 17.23 17.46
CA THR A 295 1.97 17.65 17.54
C THR A 295 1.05 16.46 17.44
N CYS A 296 1.24 15.58 16.44
CA CYS A 296 0.40 14.41 16.26
C CYS A 296 0.54 13.44 17.46
N SER A 297 1.77 13.02 17.76
CA SER A 297 2.01 12.02 18.79
C SER A 297 1.45 12.43 20.15
N CYS A 298 1.73 13.65 20.64
CA CYS A 298 1.23 14.08 21.95
C CYS A 298 -0.30 14.30 21.95
N SER A 299 -0.87 14.79 20.86
CA SER A 299 -2.32 15.06 20.78
C SER A 299 -3.13 13.76 20.75
N GLU A 300 -2.71 12.78 19.98
CA GLU A 300 -3.36 11.47 19.90
C GLU A 300 -3.24 10.70 21.22
N MET A 301 -2.02 10.68 21.80
CA MET A 301 -1.81 10.02 23.10
C MET A 301 -2.69 10.62 24.19
N ALA A 302 -2.80 11.95 24.25
CA ALA A 302 -3.62 12.65 25.22
C ALA A 302 -5.11 12.41 25.00
N ALA A 303 -5.59 12.53 23.74
CA ALA A 303 -7.00 12.37 23.39
C ALA A 303 -7.50 10.94 23.64
N LYS A 304 -6.77 9.92 23.17
CA LYS A 304 -7.11 8.49 23.38
C LYS A 304 -7.09 8.09 24.85
N GLY A 305 -6.25 8.73 25.64
CA GLY A 305 -6.16 8.47 27.08
C GLY A 305 -7.15 9.25 27.93
N ASP A 306 -7.89 10.20 27.36
CA ASP A 306 -8.76 11.17 28.07
C ASP A 306 -8.02 11.92 29.19
N VAL A 307 -6.76 12.28 28.90
CA VAL A 307 -5.83 12.98 29.82
C VAL A 307 -5.16 14.14 29.07
N GLY A 308 -4.26 14.89 29.73
CA GLY A 308 -3.41 15.85 29.06
C GLY A 308 -1.97 15.42 28.98
N VAL A 309 -1.20 16.11 28.14
CA VAL A 309 0.26 15.97 28.03
C VAL A 309 0.89 17.35 28.08
N GLU A 310 1.87 17.51 28.99
CA GLU A 310 2.74 18.69 29.02
C GLU A 310 4.10 18.35 28.41
N LEU A 311 4.56 19.19 27.50
CA LEU A 311 5.88 19.07 26.87
C LEU A 311 6.72 20.30 27.18
N ASP A 312 7.99 20.11 27.53
CA ASP A 312 9.01 21.15 27.69
C ASP A 312 10.00 21.05 26.53
N LEU A 313 9.88 21.97 25.55
CA LEU A 313 10.68 21.96 24.33
C LEU A 313 12.17 22.22 24.60
N ASP A 314 12.53 22.87 25.71
CA ASP A 314 13.92 23.07 26.07
C ASP A 314 14.63 21.75 26.41
N ARG A 315 13.90 20.66 26.65
CA ARG A 315 14.41 19.32 26.92
C ARG A 315 14.42 18.39 25.71
N VAL A 316 13.78 18.80 24.60
CA VAL A 316 13.74 17.99 23.38
C VAL A 316 15.13 17.99 22.75
N PRO A 317 15.74 16.83 22.49
CA PRO A 317 17.02 16.75 21.80
C PRO A 317 16.94 17.37 20.40
N ALA A 318 17.61 18.49 20.20
CA ALA A 318 17.62 19.21 18.94
C ALA A 318 19.03 19.25 18.33
N ARG A 319 19.15 19.19 17.01
CA ARG A 319 20.42 19.36 16.29
C ARG A 319 20.64 20.79 15.78
N GLU A 320 19.60 21.61 15.82
CA GLU A 320 19.63 22.98 15.38
C GLU A 320 19.41 23.94 16.54
N GLN A 321 20.06 25.11 16.51
CA GLN A 321 19.91 26.14 17.53
C GLN A 321 18.80 27.12 17.16
N GLY A 322 18.15 27.69 18.18
CA GLY A 322 17.18 28.76 18.04
C GLY A 322 15.86 28.33 17.36
N MET A 323 15.50 27.06 17.47
CA MET A 323 14.20 26.58 17.02
C MET A 323 13.07 27.20 17.84
N THR A 324 12.04 27.67 17.19
CA THR A 324 10.80 28.18 17.80
C THR A 324 9.87 27.03 18.16
N ALA A 325 8.88 27.29 19.03
CA ALA A 325 7.86 26.30 19.36
C ALA A 325 7.13 25.78 18.12
N TYR A 326 6.82 26.64 17.16
CA TYR A 326 6.23 26.27 15.88
C TYR A 326 7.11 25.25 15.14
N GLU A 327 8.41 25.49 15.01
CA GLU A 327 9.33 24.58 14.32
C GLU A 327 9.52 23.26 15.04
N PHE A 328 9.57 23.22 16.38
CA PHE A 328 9.62 21.97 17.13
C PHE A 328 8.37 21.10 16.94
N LEU A 329 7.20 21.73 16.98
CA LEU A 329 5.90 21.06 16.95
C LEU A 329 5.57 20.49 15.58
N LEU A 330 6.01 21.16 14.50
CA LEU A 330 5.72 20.78 13.12
C LEU A 330 6.89 20.06 12.42
N SER A 331 8.02 19.88 13.10
CA SER A 331 9.13 19.09 12.57
C SER A 331 8.73 17.64 12.39
N GLU A 332 9.00 17.10 11.21
CA GLU A 332 8.78 15.68 10.87
C GLU A 332 10.12 14.93 10.72
N SER A 333 11.15 15.32 11.49
CA SER A 333 12.40 14.54 11.58
C SER A 333 12.07 13.08 11.88
N GLN A 334 12.68 12.17 11.14
CA GLN A 334 12.35 10.75 11.19
C GLN A 334 13.02 10.02 12.36
N GLU A 335 12.73 8.75 12.55
CA GLU A 335 13.27 7.85 13.58
C GLU A 335 13.10 8.39 15.02
N ARG A 336 11.89 8.90 15.32
CA ARG A 336 11.54 9.44 16.64
C ARG A 336 10.28 8.78 17.18
N MET A 337 10.24 8.58 18.51
CA MET A 337 9.10 8.03 19.23
C MET A 337 8.83 8.82 20.52
N LEU A 338 7.57 8.80 20.96
CA LEU A 338 7.14 9.35 22.24
C LEU A 338 6.59 8.23 23.13
N PHE A 339 7.05 8.15 24.36
CA PHE A 339 6.66 7.14 25.32
C PHE A 339 6.03 7.79 26.57
N VAL A 340 5.00 7.15 27.12
CA VAL A 340 4.58 7.36 28.51
C VAL A 340 5.10 6.19 29.32
N VAL A 341 5.80 6.48 30.39
CA VAL A 341 6.53 5.50 31.21
C VAL A 341 6.04 5.55 32.65
N GLN A 342 6.02 4.43 33.33
CA GLN A 342 5.68 4.40 34.75
C GLN A 342 6.64 5.29 35.53
N ALA A 343 6.11 6.13 36.44
CA ALA A 343 6.93 7.05 37.27
C ALA A 343 8.02 6.29 38.04
N GLY A 344 9.27 6.79 37.94
CA GLY A 344 10.45 6.19 38.54
C GLY A 344 11.13 5.10 37.70
N ARG A 345 10.61 4.81 36.49
CA ARG A 345 11.20 3.86 35.53
C ARG A 345 11.86 4.51 34.31
N GLU A 346 11.76 5.84 34.21
CA GLU A 346 12.23 6.61 33.05
C GLU A 346 13.73 6.45 32.80
N GLU A 347 14.57 6.46 33.84
CA GLU A 347 16.02 6.32 33.66
C GLU A 347 16.41 4.91 33.17
N ALA A 348 15.74 3.87 33.65
CA ALA A 348 15.94 2.51 33.17
C ALA A 348 15.57 2.37 31.68
N LEU A 349 14.48 3.01 31.26
CA LEU A 349 14.07 3.07 29.85
C LEU A 349 15.13 3.82 29.03
N MET A 350 15.50 5.04 29.43
CA MET A 350 16.48 5.87 28.70
C MET A 350 17.82 5.17 28.54
N GLN A 351 18.29 4.40 29.51
CA GLN A 351 19.51 3.63 29.41
C GLN A 351 19.43 2.53 28.33
N ARG A 352 18.26 1.90 28.09
CA ARG A 352 18.08 0.94 27.01
C ARG A 352 18.32 1.62 25.66
N PHE A 353 17.68 2.77 25.41
CA PHE A 353 17.86 3.51 24.15
C PHE A 353 19.30 4.00 23.95
N ARG A 354 19.94 4.52 25.00
CA ARG A 354 21.33 5.00 24.93
C ARG A 354 22.33 3.87 24.60
N ARG A 355 22.07 2.62 25.01
CA ARG A 355 22.89 1.46 24.62
C ARG A 355 22.89 1.24 23.11
N TRP A 356 21.80 1.58 22.44
CA TRP A 356 21.65 1.49 20.98
C TRP A 356 22.14 2.77 20.26
N GLY A 357 22.75 3.72 20.96
CA GLY A 357 23.25 4.97 20.40
C GLY A 357 22.17 6.03 20.12
N LEU A 358 20.97 5.84 20.67
CA LEU A 358 19.83 6.73 20.45
C LEU A 358 19.76 7.82 21.54
N GLN A 359 19.15 8.97 21.21
CA GLN A 359 18.79 9.98 22.18
C GLN A 359 17.63 9.47 23.04
N ALA A 360 17.65 9.89 24.32
CA ALA A 360 16.54 9.62 25.22
C ALA A 360 16.51 10.72 26.32
N ALA A 361 15.36 11.39 26.45
CA ALA A 361 15.15 12.48 27.37
C ALA A 361 13.72 12.51 27.92
N VAL A 362 13.55 12.80 29.20
CA VAL A 362 12.23 13.16 29.75
C VAL A 362 11.89 14.57 29.28
N VAL A 363 10.87 14.69 28.44
CA VAL A 363 10.46 15.96 27.84
C VAL A 363 9.14 16.50 28.40
N GLY A 364 8.48 15.75 29.29
CA GLY A 364 7.19 16.19 29.81
C GLY A 364 6.57 15.21 30.80
N GLN A 365 5.28 15.38 31.01
CA GLN A 365 4.49 14.56 31.94
C GLN A 365 3.01 14.49 31.51
N VAL A 366 2.32 13.46 31.98
CA VAL A 366 0.88 13.31 31.84
C VAL A 366 0.14 14.22 32.82
N LEU A 367 -0.84 14.98 32.32
CA LEU A 367 -1.67 15.91 33.12
C LEU A 367 -3.07 15.33 33.37
N ALA A 368 -3.70 15.79 34.47
CA ALA A 368 -5.13 15.51 34.69
C ALA A 368 -6.06 16.33 33.81
N GLU A 369 -5.66 17.53 33.42
CA GLU A 369 -6.40 18.40 32.51
C GLU A 369 -6.23 17.88 31.06
N PRO A 370 -7.31 17.63 30.27
CA PRO A 370 -7.20 17.04 28.93
C PRO A 370 -6.75 18.06 27.88
N VAL A 371 -5.54 18.61 28.07
CA VAL A 371 -4.92 19.61 27.19
C VAL A 371 -3.52 19.14 26.75
N VAL A 372 -3.11 19.57 25.57
CA VAL A 372 -1.72 19.58 25.16
C VAL A 372 -1.14 20.93 25.56
N ARG A 373 -0.26 20.92 26.54
CA ARG A 373 0.43 22.13 27.03
C ARG A 373 1.89 22.06 26.65
N VAL A 374 2.38 23.09 25.97
CA VAL A 374 3.75 23.17 25.48
C VAL A 374 4.48 24.34 26.16
N LEU A 375 5.60 24.04 26.74
CA LEU A 375 6.46 25.03 27.39
C LEU A 375 7.70 25.30 26.54
N GLN A 376 8.13 26.55 26.47
CA GLN A 376 9.42 26.95 25.93
C GLN A 376 9.95 28.13 26.72
N HIS A 377 11.24 28.08 27.13
CA HIS A 377 11.90 29.10 27.95
C HIS A 377 11.13 29.44 29.24
N GLY A 378 10.56 28.39 29.86
CA GLY A 378 9.79 28.51 31.11
C GLY A 378 8.40 29.15 30.92
N SER A 379 7.94 29.41 29.73
CA SER A 379 6.63 30.00 29.44
C SER A 379 5.76 29.06 28.59
N VAL A 380 4.42 29.19 28.73
CA VAL A 380 3.48 28.44 27.89
C VAL A 380 3.54 29.00 26.48
N ALA A 381 4.01 28.18 25.56
CA ALA A 381 4.10 28.50 24.11
C ALA A 381 2.83 28.08 23.35
N ALA A 382 2.14 27.02 23.80
CA ALA A 382 0.83 26.61 23.27
C ALA A 382 0.04 25.86 24.35
N GLU A 383 -1.29 26.00 24.31
CA GLU A 383 -2.22 25.23 25.14
C GLU A 383 -3.53 25.01 24.39
N VAL A 384 -3.80 23.74 24.04
CA VAL A 384 -4.93 23.35 23.21
C VAL A 384 -5.62 22.13 23.82
N PRO A 385 -6.98 22.09 23.87
CA PRO A 385 -7.69 20.87 24.25
C PRO A 385 -7.28 19.69 23.33
N ALA A 386 -6.84 18.58 23.92
CA ALA A 386 -6.29 17.43 23.17
C ALA A 386 -7.30 16.87 22.15
N ARG A 387 -8.57 16.70 22.55
CA ARG A 387 -9.63 16.19 21.67
C ARG A 387 -9.92 17.13 20.49
N ALA A 388 -9.71 18.44 20.64
CA ALA A 388 -9.91 19.40 19.56
C ALA A 388 -8.91 19.21 18.42
N LEU A 389 -7.74 18.64 18.71
CA LEU A 389 -6.71 18.33 17.71
C LEU A 389 -6.92 16.95 17.05
N ALA A 390 -7.29 15.91 17.81
CA ALA A 390 -7.20 14.53 17.34
C ALA A 390 -8.58 13.84 17.09
N GLU A 391 -9.59 14.05 17.93
CA GLU A 391 -10.86 13.33 17.85
C GLU A 391 -12.03 14.17 17.33
N ASP A 392 -12.24 15.35 17.94
CA ASP A 392 -13.34 16.26 17.60
C ASP A 392 -12.94 17.18 16.43
N THR A 393 -12.37 16.62 15.38
CA THR A 393 -11.89 17.36 14.21
C THR A 393 -13.03 17.67 13.24
N PRO A 394 -12.92 18.73 12.43
CA PRO A 394 -13.98 19.08 11.47
C PRO A 394 -14.17 18.00 10.42
N ILE A 395 -15.40 17.81 10.00
CA ILE A 395 -15.79 16.96 8.88
C ILE A 395 -16.36 17.84 7.78
N ASN A 396 -15.87 17.64 6.56
CA ASN A 396 -16.43 18.28 5.37
C ASN A 396 -17.66 17.48 4.91
N GLU A 397 -18.76 18.17 4.68
CA GLU A 397 -19.97 17.58 4.12
C GLU A 397 -19.93 17.70 2.59
N HIS A 398 -19.86 16.58 1.90
CA HIS A 398 -19.94 16.49 0.46
C HIS A 398 -21.29 15.95 0.03
N THR A 399 -21.80 16.46 -1.08
CA THR A 399 -23.02 15.94 -1.70
C THR A 399 -22.65 14.83 -2.67
N LEU A 400 -23.05 13.59 -2.36
CA LEU A 400 -22.88 12.48 -3.29
C LEU A 400 -23.91 12.59 -4.41
N ILE A 401 -23.44 12.67 -5.65
CA ILE A 401 -24.31 12.63 -6.83
C ILE A 401 -24.89 11.22 -7.00
N SER A 402 -26.19 11.15 -7.37
CA SER A 402 -26.92 9.87 -7.51
C SER A 402 -26.57 9.10 -8.77
N GLU A 403 -26.24 9.83 -9.84
CA GLU A 403 -25.88 9.25 -11.14
C GLU A 403 -24.37 9.31 -11.36
N PRO A 404 -23.80 8.36 -12.08
CA PRO A 404 -22.38 8.42 -12.48
C PRO A 404 -22.09 9.70 -13.27
N PRO A 405 -20.88 10.26 -13.20
CA PRO A 405 -20.43 11.35 -14.07
C PRO A 405 -20.66 11.06 -15.56
N GLU A 406 -20.95 12.09 -16.34
CA GLU A 406 -21.32 11.95 -17.76
C GLU A 406 -20.26 11.21 -18.59
N ASP A 407 -18.98 11.48 -18.37
CA ASP A 407 -17.88 10.79 -19.05
C ASP A 407 -17.83 9.30 -18.69
N ILE A 408 -18.11 8.92 -17.46
CA ILE A 408 -18.23 7.51 -17.04
C ILE A 408 -19.42 6.85 -17.72
N GLN A 409 -20.58 7.54 -17.81
CA GLN A 409 -21.74 7.02 -18.54
C GLN A 409 -21.44 6.81 -20.03
N GLN A 410 -20.67 7.70 -20.65
CA GLN A 410 -20.24 7.57 -22.03
C GLN A 410 -19.35 6.34 -22.23
N HIS A 411 -18.39 6.10 -21.33
CA HIS A 411 -17.58 4.88 -21.36
C HIS A 411 -18.45 3.61 -21.28
N TRP A 412 -19.47 3.59 -20.44
CA TRP A 412 -20.35 2.42 -20.27
C TRP A 412 -21.23 2.12 -21.49
N CYS A 413 -21.36 3.04 -22.45
CA CYS A 413 -22.07 2.78 -23.71
C CYS A 413 -21.28 1.91 -24.70
N TRP A 414 -19.96 1.76 -24.49
CA TRP A 414 -19.11 0.93 -25.32
C TRP A 414 -19.41 -0.57 -25.16
N SER A 415 -19.26 -1.33 -26.23
CA SER A 415 -19.35 -2.78 -26.22
C SER A 415 -18.22 -3.41 -27.04
N GLU A 416 -17.94 -4.70 -26.84
CA GLU A 416 -16.90 -5.43 -27.59
C GLU A 416 -17.11 -5.42 -29.09
N THR A 417 -18.35 -5.21 -29.57
CA THR A 417 -18.67 -5.05 -30.99
C THR A 417 -18.15 -3.75 -31.63
N ASP A 418 -17.71 -2.79 -30.79
CA ASP A 418 -17.10 -1.55 -31.23
C ASP A 418 -15.59 -1.69 -31.53
N LEU A 419 -15.00 -2.84 -31.14
CA LEU A 419 -13.63 -3.15 -31.54
C LEU A 419 -13.52 -3.41 -33.03
N PRO A 420 -12.41 -3.01 -33.67
CA PRO A 420 -12.13 -3.37 -35.05
C PRO A 420 -12.13 -4.90 -35.23
N GLN A 421 -12.81 -5.40 -36.24
CA GLN A 421 -12.72 -6.82 -36.62
C GLN A 421 -11.29 -7.13 -37.09
N MET A 422 -10.66 -8.11 -36.45
CA MET A 422 -9.33 -8.56 -36.86
C MET A 422 -9.40 -9.37 -38.18
N PRO A 423 -8.41 -9.21 -39.08
CA PRO A 423 -8.31 -10.04 -40.28
C PRO A 423 -8.24 -11.54 -39.93
N SER A 424 -8.71 -12.39 -40.84
CA SER A 424 -8.69 -13.84 -40.63
C SER A 424 -7.28 -14.45 -40.53
N ASP A 425 -6.26 -13.72 -40.97
CA ASP A 425 -4.83 -14.06 -40.90
C ASP A 425 -4.08 -13.24 -39.84
N HIS A 426 -4.80 -12.68 -38.88
CA HIS A 426 -4.21 -11.89 -37.79
C HIS A 426 -3.22 -12.72 -36.95
N ASP A 427 -2.08 -12.11 -36.63
CA ASP A 427 -1.03 -12.72 -35.81
C ASP A 427 -1.28 -12.51 -34.30
N TRP A 428 -2.04 -13.40 -33.69
CA TRP A 428 -2.30 -13.41 -32.24
C TRP A 428 -1.03 -13.60 -31.39
N GLY A 429 0.02 -14.17 -32.02
CA GLY A 429 1.33 -14.28 -31.37
C GLY A 429 1.99 -12.92 -31.18
N ALA A 430 1.83 -12.01 -32.14
CA ALA A 430 2.32 -10.64 -32.02
C ALA A 430 1.59 -9.87 -30.91
N ASP A 431 0.26 -10.07 -30.77
CA ASP A 431 -0.52 -9.45 -29.69
C ASP A 431 -0.07 -9.95 -28.30
N LEU A 432 0.11 -11.27 -28.14
CA LEU A 432 0.62 -11.84 -26.90
C LEU A 432 2.01 -11.29 -26.54
N LEU A 433 2.90 -11.18 -27.52
CA LEU A 433 4.23 -10.60 -27.30
C LEU A 433 4.16 -9.12 -26.94
N ALA A 434 3.24 -8.37 -27.55
CA ALA A 434 3.03 -6.96 -27.18
C ALA A 434 2.53 -6.78 -25.73
N LEU A 435 1.64 -7.67 -25.28
CA LEU A 435 1.18 -7.71 -23.89
C LEU A 435 2.32 -8.08 -22.93
N LEU A 436 3.10 -9.12 -23.25
CA LEU A 436 4.25 -9.53 -22.43
C LEU A 436 5.39 -8.49 -22.38
N ASP A 437 5.47 -7.60 -23.40
CA ASP A 437 6.40 -6.48 -23.45
C ASP A 437 5.86 -5.22 -22.75
N ASP A 438 4.56 -5.17 -22.45
CA ASP A 438 4.00 -4.04 -21.71
C ASP A 438 4.61 -3.94 -20.30
N PRO A 439 5.10 -2.75 -19.87
CA PRO A 439 5.77 -2.60 -18.60
C PRO A 439 4.93 -3.03 -17.37
N THR A 440 3.60 -2.93 -17.46
CA THR A 440 2.70 -3.36 -16.37
C THR A 440 2.63 -4.88 -16.25
N ILE A 441 2.65 -5.61 -17.36
CA ILE A 441 2.61 -7.08 -17.38
C ILE A 441 4.01 -7.67 -17.22
N ALA A 442 5.00 -7.14 -17.93
CA ALA A 442 6.37 -7.66 -17.99
C ALA A 442 7.01 -7.94 -16.64
N SER A 443 8.03 -8.80 -16.65
CA SER A 443 8.79 -9.20 -15.46
C SER A 443 9.27 -8.01 -14.63
N LYS A 444 8.94 -8.00 -13.33
CA LYS A 444 9.40 -7.00 -12.37
C LYS A 444 10.75 -7.35 -11.75
N ARG A 445 11.50 -8.32 -12.34
CA ARG A 445 12.79 -8.78 -11.83
C ARG A 445 13.79 -7.66 -11.67
N TRP A 446 13.80 -6.66 -12.56
CA TRP A 446 14.66 -5.49 -12.43
C TRP A 446 14.40 -4.73 -11.12
N VAL A 447 13.16 -4.67 -10.66
CA VAL A 447 12.77 -4.02 -9.38
C VAL A 447 13.19 -4.91 -8.21
N TYR A 448 12.59 -6.10 -8.08
CA TYR A 448 12.74 -6.91 -6.85
C TYR A 448 14.14 -7.53 -6.66
N ARG A 449 14.99 -7.63 -7.68
CA ARG A 449 16.38 -8.07 -7.50
C ARG A 449 17.25 -7.08 -6.71
N GLN A 450 16.80 -5.83 -6.53
CA GLN A 450 17.49 -4.81 -5.74
C GLN A 450 17.15 -4.92 -4.25
N TYR A 451 16.08 -5.63 -3.93
CA TYR A 451 15.62 -5.86 -2.56
C TYR A 451 16.22 -7.12 -1.97
N ASP A 452 16.66 -7.05 -0.71
CA ASP A 452 16.96 -8.27 0.04
C ASP A 452 15.66 -8.98 0.41
N GLN A 453 15.44 -10.13 -0.20
CA GLN A 453 14.23 -10.94 0.00
C GLN A 453 14.41 -12.04 1.04
N GLN A 454 15.68 -12.33 1.46
CA GLN A 454 16.03 -13.48 2.29
C GLN A 454 16.60 -13.12 3.65
N VAL A 455 16.81 -11.85 3.94
CA VAL A 455 17.22 -11.42 5.29
C VAL A 455 16.19 -11.92 6.31
N LEU A 456 16.62 -12.28 7.51
CA LEU A 456 15.87 -13.04 8.53
C LEU A 456 15.63 -14.53 8.19
N ALA A 457 15.90 -15.01 6.97
CA ALA A 457 15.78 -16.41 6.53
C ALA A 457 14.38 -17.03 6.76
N ASN A 458 13.32 -16.23 6.64
CA ASN A 458 11.93 -16.65 6.84
C ASN A 458 11.11 -16.68 5.54
N THR A 459 11.61 -16.13 4.44
CA THR A 459 10.89 -16.07 3.16
C THR A 459 10.85 -17.48 2.53
N VAL A 460 9.64 -17.98 2.30
CA VAL A 460 9.34 -19.28 1.70
C VAL A 460 9.08 -19.11 0.20
N VAL A 461 8.24 -18.13 -0.15
CA VAL A 461 7.97 -17.76 -1.54
C VAL A 461 8.43 -16.31 -1.72
N PRO A 462 9.54 -16.10 -2.47
CA PRO A 462 10.04 -14.76 -2.77
C PRO A 462 9.26 -14.10 -3.91
N ALA A 463 9.49 -12.82 -4.14
CA ALA A 463 8.90 -12.07 -5.25
C ALA A 463 9.16 -12.76 -6.60
N GLY A 464 8.13 -12.83 -7.43
CA GLY A 464 8.13 -13.50 -8.74
C GLY A 464 8.01 -15.02 -8.68
N GLY A 465 7.81 -15.62 -7.51
CA GLY A 465 7.68 -17.08 -7.37
C GLY A 465 6.23 -17.59 -7.37
N ALA A 466 5.28 -16.75 -7.03
CA ALA A 466 3.84 -17.03 -6.98
C ALA A 466 3.04 -15.73 -6.88
N ASP A 467 1.72 -15.83 -6.79
CA ASP A 467 0.78 -14.69 -6.75
C ASP A 467 0.77 -13.95 -5.39
N ALA A 468 1.28 -14.59 -4.34
CA ALA A 468 1.47 -13.96 -3.05
C ALA A 468 2.83 -14.37 -2.44
N ALA A 469 3.42 -13.45 -1.68
CA ALA A 469 4.60 -13.76 -0.87
C ALA A 469 4.20 -14.65 0.32
N VAL A 470 5.09 -15.57 0.73
CA VAL A 470 4.87 -16.41 1.91
C VAL A 470 6.08 -16.33 2.83
N VAL A 471 5.84 -15.98 4.10
CA VAL A 471 6.85 -15.84 5.14
C VAL A 471 6.55 -16.82 6.29
N ARG A 472 7.55 -17.57 6.71
CA ARG A 472 7.44 -18.52 7.83
C ARG A 472 7.20 -17.77 9.15
N LEU A 473 6.27 -18.25 9.95
CA LEU A 473 6.06 -17.78 11.32
C LEU A 473 7.15 -18.37 12.23
N ARG A 474 8.04 -17.50 12.70
CA ARG A 474 9.17 -17.90 13.56
C ARG A 474 9.38 -16.84 14.65
N PRO A 475 8.51 -16.84 15.68
CA PRO A 475 8.62 -15.88 16.77
C PRO A 475 9.91 -16.10 17.58
N GLN A 476 10.53 -15.02 17.97
CA GLN A 476 11.67 -15.06 18.90
C GLN A 476 11.15 -15.36 20.31
N GLN A 477 11.83 -16.27 21.02
CA GLN A 477 11.54 -16.56 22.42
C GLN A 477 12.26 -15.58 23.33
N GLY A 478 11.82 -15.46 24.59
CA GLY A 478 12.44 -14.59 25.57
C GLY A 478 13.92 -14.89 25.87
N ASP A 479 14.42 -16.09 25.53
CA ASP A 479 15.84 -16.48 25.61
C ASP A 479 16.63 -16.19 24.33
N GLY A 480 16.00 -15.51 23.35
CA GLY A 480 16.56 -15.21 22.04
C GLY A 480 16.53 -16.36 21.04
N SER A 481 16.07 -17.55 21.41
CA SER A 481 15.89 -18.66 20.49
C SER A 481 14.66 -18.47 19.57
N LEU A 482 14.68 -19.06 18.37
CA LEU A 482 13.55 -19.05 17.44
C LEU A 482 12.75 -20.33 17.56
N ARG A 483 11.46 -20.22 17.77
CA ARG A 483 10.55 -21.37 17.73
C ARG A 483 10.21 -21.71 16.29
N GLY A 484 10.63 -22.88 15.80
CA GLY A 484 10.26 -23.35 14.47
C GLY A 484 8.76 -23.62 14.37
N SER A 485 8.11 -23.18 13.28
CA SER A 485 6.74 -23.48 12.92
C SER A 485 6.67 -23.91 11.46
N ASN A 486 5.74 -24.80 11.13
CA ASN A 486 5.39 -25.12 9.73
C ASN A 486 4.31 -24.18 9.18
N ARG A 487 3.84 -23.23 9.97
CA ARG A 487 2.86 -22.24 9.54
C ARG A 487 3.54 -21.00 8.95
N GLY A 488 2.83 -20.35 8.08
CA GLY A 488 3.27 -19.11 7.45
C GLY A 488 2.18 -18.07 7.34
N VAL A 489 2.58 -16.84 7.09
CA VAL A 489 1.69 -15.77 6.64
C VAL A 489 1.96 -15.53 5.16
N ALA A 490 0.90 -15.48 4.37
CA ALA A 490 0.94 -14.99 3.01
C ALA A 490 0.46 -13.54 2.96
N ALA A 491 1.00 -12.76 2.02
CA ALA A 491 0.59 -11.36 1.82
C ALA A 491 0.69 -10.95 0.35
N THR A 492 -0.23 -10.08 -0.05
CA THR A 492 -0.27 -9.46 -1.38
C THR A 492 -0.76 -8.02 -1.29
N VAL A 493 -0.52 -7.24 -2.35
CA VAL A 493 -1.07 -5.90 -2.57
C VAL A 493 -1.57 -5.81 -4.00
N ASP A 494 -2.83 -5.38 -4.20
CA ASP A 494 -3.50 -5.47 -5.49
C ASP A 494 -4.41 -4.27 -5.75
N CYS A 495 -4.44 -3.79 -7.01
CA CYS A 495 -5.40 -2.79 -7.47
C CYS A 495 -5.51 -2.76 -9.01
N PRO A 496 -6.62 -3.17 -9.62
CA PRO A 496 -6.88 -3.02 -11.07
C PRO A 496 -7.29 -1.57 -11.39
N ASN A 497 -6.33 -0.63 -11.33
CA ASN A 497 -6.59 0.81 -11.44
C ASN A 497 -7.35 1.21 -12.72
N ARG A 498 -7.19 0.51 -13.83
CA ARG A 498 -7.93 0.75 -15.10
C ARG A 498 -9.42 0.46 -14.93
N TRP A 499 -9.77 -0.62 -14.24
CA TRP A 499 -11.16 -0.95 -13.92
C TRP A 499 -11.76 0.06 -12.94
N VAL A 500 -10.99 0.47 -11.93
CA VAL A 500 -11.43 1.49 -10.96
C VAL A 500 -11.70 2.83 -11.67
N ALA A 501 -10.89 3.20 -12.66
CA ALA A 501 -11.10 4.42 -13.43
C ALA A 501 -12.42 4.42 -14.21
N LEU A 502 -12.84 3.25 -14.73
CA LEU A 502 -14.07 3.07 -15.50
C LEU A 502 -15.30 2.83 -14.62
N ASP A 503 -15.17 2.04 -13.57
CA ASP A 503 -16.25 1.78 -12.58
C ASP A 503 -15.62 1.56 -11.20
N PRO A 504 -15.56 2.62 -10.35
CA PRO A 504 -14.89 2.54 -9.06
C PRO A 504 -15.44 1.47 -8.11
N GLU A 505 -16.76 1.18 -8.18
CA GLU A 505 -17.38 0.15 -7.35
C GLU A 505 -16.93 -1.26 -7.78
N ARG A 506 -17.02 -1.55 -9.09
CA ARG A 506 -16.58 -2.86 -9.64
C ARG A 506 -15.07 -3.06 -9.50
N GLY A 507 -14.28 -2.04 -9.84
CA GLY A 507 -12.82 -2.12 -9.76
C GLY A 507 -12.31 -2.31 -8.34
N ALA A 508 -12.88 -1.60 -7.36
CA ALA A 508 -12.50 -1.77 -5.96
C ALA A 508 -12.94 -3.14 -5.38
N MET A 509 -14.12 -3.63 -5.80
CA MET A 509 -14.57 -5.00 -5.46
C MET A 509 -13.65 -6.05 -6.09
N ALA A 510 -13.20 -5.84 -7.32
CA ALA A 510 -12.24 -6.71 -8.00
C ALA A 510 -10.89 -6.75 -7.29
N ALA A 511 -10.38 -5.63 -6.77
CA ALA A 511 -9.14 -5.60 -6.00
C ALA A 511 -9.19 -6.53 -4.77
N VAL A 512 -10.30 -6.53 -4.03
CA VAL A 512 -10.49 -7.45 -2.88
C VAL A 512 -10.55 -8.90 -3.33
N ALA A 513 -11.27 -9.17 -4.43
CA ALA A 513 -11.43 -10.52 -4.98
C ALA A 513 -10.09 -11.08 -5.49
N GLU A 514 -9.30 -10.25 -6.19
CA GLU A 514 -7.98 -10.59 -6.71
C GLU A 514 -6.99 -10.89 -5.58
N ALA A 515 -6.91 -10.02 -4.57
CA ALA A 515 -6.08 -10.26 -3.40
C ALA A 515 -6.39 -11.61 -2.74
N ALA A 516 -7.66 -11.95 -2.58
CA ALA A 516 -8.08 -13.22 -2.00
C ALA A 516 -7.78 -14.43 -2.93
N ARG A 517 -7.86 -14.27 -4.27
CA ARG A 517 -7.43 -15.29 -5.24
C ARG A 517 -5.93 -15.53 -5.15
N ASN A 518 -5.13 -14.47 -5.14
CA ASN A 518 -3.67 -14.52 -5.03
C ASN A 518 -3.22 -15.29 -3.79
N LEU A 519 -3.84 -15.01 -2.64
CA LEU A 519 -3.60 -15.78 -1.41
C LEU A 519 -4.00 -17.25 -1.56
N SER A 520 -5.14 -17.53 -2.21
CA SER A 520 -5.61 -18.90 -2.42
C SER A 520 -4.71 -19.69 -3.37
N CYS A 521 -4.09 -19.05 -4.37
CA CYS A 521 -3.12 -19.67 -5.29
C CYS A 521 -1.87 -20.21 -4.57
N VAL A 522 -1.49 -19.64 -3.43
CA VAL A 522 -0.41 -20.18 -2.58
C VAL A 522 -0.89 -21.11 -1.47
N GLY A 523 -2.20 -21.39 -1.37
CA GLY A 523 -2.81 -22.23 -0.34
C GLY A 523 -3.12 -21.48 0.96
N ALA A 524 -3.10 -20.16 0.97
CA ALA A 524 -3.39 -19.36 2.15
C ALA A 524 -4.90 -19.08 2.28
N ALA A 525 -5.41 -19.13 3.51
CA ALA A 525 -6.75 -18.67 3.84
C ALA A 525 -6.73 -17.15 4.11
N PRO A 526 -7.47 -16.33 3.37
CA PRO A 526 -7.57 -14.88 3.63
C PRO A 526 -8.05 -14.60 5.06
N VAL A 527 -7.46 -13.59 5.71
CA VAL A 527 -7.73 -13.27 7.12
C VAL A 527 -8.28 -11.85 7.28
N ALA A 528 -7.59 -10.86 6.75
CA ALA A 528 -7.96 -9.46 6.92
C ALA A 528 -7.27 -8.56 5.88
N VAL A 529 -7.77 -7.33 5.79
CA VAL A 529 -7.36 -6.31 4.82
C VAL A 529 -6.83 -5.06 5.54
N THR A 530 -5.85 -4.43 4.94
CA THR A 530 -5.49 -3.03 5.11
C THR A 530 -5.60 -2.34 3.74
N ASP A 531 -6.14 -1.12 3.66
CA ASP A 531 -6.37 -0.44 2.39
C ASP A 531 -5.59 0.87 2.29
N ASN A 532 -5.27 1.29 1.07
CA ASN A 532 -4.71 2.61 0.82
C ASN A 532 -5.46 3.30 -0.32
N LEU A 533 -6.22 4.33 0.03
CA LEU A 533 -7.09 5.05 -0.89
C LEU A 533 -6.33 6.22 -1.53
N ASN A 534 -5.81 6.03 -2.76
CA ASN A 534 -5.15 7.09 -3.52
C ASN A 534 -6.14 7.67 -4.54
N PHE A 535 -6.60 8.91 -4.32
CA PHE A 535 -7.65 9.52 -5.13
C PHE A 535 -7.33 10.97 -5.52
N PRO A 536 -7.97 11.47 -6.59
CA PRO A 536 -8.02 12.91 -6.88
C PRO A 536 -8.69 13.72 -5.78
N SER A 537 -8.82 15.03 -6.00
CA SER A 537 -9.52 15.93 -5.08
C SER A 537 -10.97 15.51 -4.82
N PRO A 538 -11.38 15.34 -3.56
CA PRO A 538 -12.75 15.03 -3.17
C PRO A 538 -13.67 16.27 -3.23
N GLU A 539 -13.15 17.44 -3.51
CA GLU A 539 -13.91 18.69 -3.61
C GLU A 539 -14.70 18.77 -4.91
N THR A 540 -14.36 17.96 -5.91
CA THR A 540 -15.12 17.82 -7.14
C THR A 540 -16.22 16.76 -6.96
N SER A 541 -17.40 16.98 -7.57
CA SER A 541 -18.48 15.98 -7.53
C SER A 541 -18.04 14.62 -8.10
N LYS A 542 -17.19 14.61 -9.12
CA LYS A 542 -16.64 13.39 -9.70
C LYS A 542 -15.68 12.68 -8.74
N GLY A 543 -14.71 13.41 -8.17
CA GLY A 543 -13.71 12.84 -7.25
C GLY A 543 -14.37 12.24 -6.01
N TYR A 544 -15.32 12.95 -5.40
CA TYR A 544 -16.04 12.42 -4.25
C TYR A 544 -16.93 11.21 -4.61
N TRP A 545 -17.58 11.22 -5.78
CA TRP A 545 -18.35 10.07 -6.27
C TRP A 545 -17.45 8.85 -6.48
N GLN A 546 -16.29 9.03 -7.09
CA GLN A 546 -15.32 7.94 -7.29
C GLN A 546 -14.85 7.34 -5.96
N LEU A 547 -14.51 8.19 -5.00
CA LEU A 547 -14.09 7.76 -3.66
C LEU A 547 -15.22 6.99 -2.95
N ALA A 548 -16.45 7.51 -2.99
CA ALA A 548 -17.60 6.88 -2.34
C ALA A 548 -17.95 5.52 -2.96
N MET A 549 -17.91 5.41 -4.30
CA MET A 549 -18.19 4.15 -4.99
C MET A 549 -17.09 3.11 -4.75
N ALA A 550 -15.83 3.52 -4.73
CA ALA A 550 -14.72 2.62 -4.39
C ALA A 550 -14.83 2.09 -2.95
N CYS A 551 -15.10 2.97 -1.97
CA CYS A 551 -15.34 2.54 -0.59
C CYS A 551 -16.50 1.54 -0.48
N ARG A 552 -17.56 1.73 -1.28
CA ARG A 552 -18.70 0.79 -1.35
C ARG A 552 -18.28 -0.55 -1.92
N GLY A 553 -17.50 -0.57 -3.01
CA GLY A 553 -16.98 -1.80 -3.62
C GLY A 553 -16.05 -2.57 -2.69
N LEU A 554 -15.10 -1.89 -2.03
CA LEU A 554 -14.24 -2.49 -1.00
C LEU A 554 -15.06 -3.08 0.14
N SER A 555 -16.02 -2.32 0.66
CA SER A 555 -16.87 -2.76 1.77
C SER A 555 -17.65 -4.04 1.43
N GLU A 556 -18.22 -4.11 0.23
CA GLU A 556 -18.99 -5.28 -0.23
C GLU A 556 -18.06 -6.48 -0.44
N GLY A 557 -16.93 -6.30 -1.12
CA GLY A 557 -15.91 -7.36 -1.32
C GLY A 557 -15.44 -7.93 0.02
N CYS A 558 -15.02 -7.07 0.95
CA CYS A 558 -14.55 -7.48 2.28
C CYS A 558 -15.64 -8.18 3.10
N ARG A 559 -16.90 -7.71 3.02
CA ARG A 559 -18.02 -8.33 3.75
C ARG A 559 -18.31 -9.73 3.25
N VAL A 560 -18.41 -9.92 1.93
CA VAL A 560 -18.74 -11.23 1.35
C VAL A 560 -17.60 -12.21 1.51
N LEU A 561 -16.35 -11.79 1.29
CA LEU A 561 -15.18 -12.65 1.42
C LEU A 561 -14.76 -12.88 2.89
N GLY A 562 -15.39 -12.20 3.85
CA GLY A 562 -15.10 -12.37 5.27
C GLY A 562 -13.71 -11.87 5.69
N THR A 563 -13.20 -10.83 5.01
CA THR A 563 -11.89 -10.22 5.23
C THR A 563 -12.04 -8.81 5.79
N PRO A 564 -12.20 -8.64 7.11
CA PRO A 564 -12.42 -7.32 7.73
C PRO A 564 -11.25 -6.37 7.48
N VAL A 565 -11.55 -5.07 7.40
CA VAL A 565 -10.57 -3.99 7.29
C VAL A 565 -10.05 -3.63 8.68
N THR A 566 -8.76 -3.78 8.91
CA THR A 566 -8.13 -3.55 10.23
C THR A 566 -7.48 -2.17 10.35
N GLY A 567 -7.37 -1.45 9.26
CA GLY A 567 -6.77 -0.12 9.17
C GLY A 567 -6.37 0.20 7.74
N GLY A 568 -5.82 1.35 7.55
CA GLY A 568 -5.39 1.80 6.22
C GLY A 568 -4.93 3.25 6.24
N ASN A 569 -4.78 3.81 5.04
CA ASN A 569 -4.39 5.19 4.83
C ASN A 569 -5.20 5.83 3.69
N VAL A 570 -5.34 7.14 3.72
CA VAL A 570 -6.01 7.90 2.65
C VAL A 570 -5.07 8.99 2.14
N SER A 571 -4.82 8.97 0.84
CA SER A 571 -4.06 9.98 0.10
C SER A 571 -4.99 10.63 -0.93
N LEU A 572 -5.39 11.86 -0.71
CA LEU A 572 -6.23 12.63 -1.62
C LEU A 572 -5.41 13.73 -2.31
N TYR A 573 -6.04 14.44 -3.24
CA TYR A 573 -5.41 15.50 -4.03
C TYR A 573 -4.23 15.02 -4.91
N ASN A 574 -4.27 13.74 -5.31
CA ASN A 574 -3.28 13.21 -6.27
C ASN A 574 -3.61 13.73 -7.68
N GLU A 575 -3.25 14.97 -7.93
CA GLU A 575 -3.46 15.69 -9.18
C GLU A 575 -2.20 16.48 -9.53
N THR A 576 -1.89 16.58 -10.80
CA THR A 576 -0.76 17.38 -11.30
C THR A 576 -1.30 18.56 -12.08
N ARG A 577 -0.84 19.77 -11.73
CA ARG A 577 -1.18 20.97 -12.49
C ARG A 577 -0.27 21.08 -13.70
N ALA A 578 -0.83 21.03 -14.91
CA ALA A 578 -0.13 21.25 -16.16
C ALA A 578 0.20 22.73 -16.37
N ASP A 579 1.11 23.03 -17.32
CA ASP A 579 1.55 24.40 -17.64
C ASP A 579 0.40 25.31 -18.12
N ASP A 580 -0.65 24.75 -18.71
CA ASP A 580 -1.85 25.48 -19.12
C ASP A 580 -2.84 25.73 -17.97
N GLY A 581 -2.51 25.30 -16.76
CA GLY A 581 -3.32 25.43 -15.55
C GLY A 581 -4.39 24.34 -15.38
N SER A 582 -4.51 23.40 -16.31
CA SER A 582 -5.42 22.26 -16.17
C SER A 582 -4.92 21.29 -15.11
N LEU A 583 -5.86 20.63 -14.40
CA LEU A 583 -5.55 19.60 -13.44
C LEU A 583 -5.63 18.23 -14.13
N GLN A 584 -4.61 17.42 -13.96
CA GLN A 584 -4.51 16.05 -14.45
C GLN A 584 -4.60 15.10 -13.25
N PRO A 585 -5.77 14.52 -12.97
CA PRO A 585 -5.95 13.59 -11.88
C PRO A 585 -5.35 12.22 -12.23
N ILE A 586 -4.85 11.51 -11.21
CA ILE A 586 -4.51 10.09 -11.33
C ILE A 586 -5.78 9.26 -11.56
N HIS A 587 -5.61 8.01 -11.99
CA HIS A 587 -6.69 7.04 -11.84
C HIS A 587 -6.97 6.79 -10.35
N PRO A 588 -8.24 6.71 -9.93
CA PRO A 588 -8.59 6.26 -8.59
C PRO A 588 -7.93 4.90 -8.31
N THR A 589 -7.16 4.82 -7.22
CA THR A 589 -6.32 3.64 -6.95
C THR A 589 -6.47 3.20 -5.48
N PRO A 590 -7.56 2.49 -5.14
CA PRO A 590 -7.75 1.89 -3.83
C PRO A 590 -6.94 0.60 -3.73
N VAL A 591 -5.71 0.68 -3.24
CA VAL A 591 -4.83 -0.48 -3.06
C VAL A 591 -5.32 -1.32 -1.88
N VAL A 592 -5.47 -2.62 -2.11
CA VAL A 592 -5.83 -3.62 -1.10
C VAL A 592 -4.59 -4.39 -0.69
N GLY A 593 -4.14 -4.23 0.55
CA GLY A 593 -3.15 -5.11 1.18
C GLY A 593 -3.90 -6.22 1.93
N MET A 594 -3.69 -7.49 1.57
CA MET A 594 -4.37 -8.60 2.23
C MET A 594 -3.37 -9.60 2.82
N VAL A 595 -3.68 -10.08 4.02
CA VAL A 595 -2.90 -11.14 4.67
C VAL A 595 -3.72 -12.42 4.80
N GLY A 596 -3.04 -13.56 4.67
CA GLY A 596 -3.65 -14.89 4.76
C GLY A 596 -2.79 -15.84 5.59
N LEU A 597 -3.43 -16.86 6.13
CA LEU A 597 -2.78 -17.90 6.92
C LEU A 597 -2.49 -19.12 6.07
N VAL A 598 -1.24 -19.57 6.09
CA VAL A 598 -0.79 -20.87 5.58
C VAL A 598 -0.61 -21.83 6.76
N GLU A 599 -1.43 -22.86 6.82
CA GLU A 599 -1.39 -23.83 7.93
C GLU A 599 -0.22 -24.82 7.81
N ASP A 600 0.20 -25.17 6.60
CA ASP A 600 1.33 -26.08 6.37
C ASP A 600 2.20 -25.63 5.20
N LEU A 601 3.38 -25.09 5.51
CA LEU A 601 4.36 -24.63 4.51
C LEU A 601 4.87 -25.70 3.55
N ARG A 602 4.65 -27.00 3.82
CA ARG A 602 4.99 -28.08 2.90
C ARG A 602 4.04 -28.17 1.71
N LEU A 603 2.85 -27.54 1.82
CA LEU A 603 1.78 -27.56 0.83
C LEU A 603 1.66 -26.22 0.07
N VAL A 604 2.62 -25.32 0.25
CA VAL A 604 2.62 -24.02 -0.42
C VAL A 604 2.81 -24.19 -1.92
N GLY A 605 1.94 -23.54 -2.69
CA GLY A 605 1.95 -23.50 -4.14
C GLY A 605 2.78 -22.38 -4.77
N GLY A 606 2.84 -22.42 -6.08
CA GLY A 606 3.42 -21.38 -6.94
C GLY A 606 2.90 -21.52 -8.37
N LEU A 607 3.23 -20.54 -9.21
CA LEU A 607 2.70 -20.48 -10.58
C LEU A 607 3.40 -21.42 -11.59
N ALA A 608 4.65 -21.79 -11.35
CA ALA A 608 5.47 -22.55 -12.29
C ALA A 608 4.96 -24.00 -12.49
N TRP A 609 4.83 -24.46 -13.74
CA TRP A 609 4.59 -25.88 -14.04
C TRP A 609 5.63 -26.79 -13.38
N ARG A 610 5.26 -28.00 -13.02
CA ARG A 610 6.20 -28.92 -12.33
C ARG A 610 6.79 -29.99 -13.25
N GLN A 611 5.99 -30.61 -14.08
CA GLN A 611 6.45 -31.69 -14.97
C GLN A 611 5.61 -31.82 -16.23
N PRO A 612 6.19 -32.31 -17.33
CA PRO A 612 5.44 -32.60 -18.54
C PRO A 612 4.36 -33.67 -18.29
N GLY A 613 3.19 -33.50 -18.91
CA GLY A 613 2.03 -34.38 -18.76
C GLY A 613 1.08 -34.00 -17.63
N ASP A 614 1.43 -33.01 -16.77
CA ASP A 614 0.45 -32.45 -15.82
C ASP A 614 -0.71 -31.81 -16.60
N ALA A 615 -1.94 -32.14 -16.18
CA ALA A 615 -3.14 -31.58 -16.82
C ALA A 615 -3.31 -30.11 -16.43
N VAL A 616 -3.56 -29.24 -17.41
CA VAL A 616 -3.80 -27.81 -17.23
C VAL A 616 -5.29 -27.54 -17.28
N LEU A 617 -5.84 -26.91 -16.26
CA LEU A 617 -7.26 -26.66 -16.06
C LEU A 617 -7.51 -25.18 -15.74
N LEU A 618 -8.64 -24.66 -16.23
CA LEU A 618 -9.19 -23.37 -15.85
C LEU A 618 -10.34 -23.60 -14.86
N LEU A 619 -10.26 -22.95 -13.71
CA LEU A 619 -11.35 -22.80 -12.76
C LEU A 619 -11.99 -21.42 -12.97
N GLY A 620 -13.34 -21.33 -12.83
CA GLY A 620 -14.06 -20.08 -13.03
C GLY A 620 -14.77 -20.02 -14.39
N VAL A 621 -15.13 -18.80 -14.80
CA VAL A 621 -15.95 -18.57 -15.99
C VAL A 621 -15.18 -18.90 -17.26
N SER A 622 -15.80 -19.74 -18.13
CA SER A 622 -15.30 -19.99 -19.47
C SER A 622 -15.68 -18.84 -20.44
N THR A 623 -14.88 -18.66 -21.50
CA THR A 623 -15.08 -17.60 -22.51
C THR A 623 -15.93 -18.04 -23.69
N ASP A 624 -16.51 -19.24 -23.65
CA ASP A 624 -17.38 -19.77 -24.73
C ASP A 624 -18.81 -19.16 -24.74
N GLU A 625 -19.20 -18.48 -23.64
CA GLU A 625 -20.49 -17.77 -23.56
C GLU A 625 -20.28 -16.26 -23.83
N ARG A 626 -20.62 -15.82 -25.04
CA ARG A 626 -20.43 -14.43 -25.48
C ARG A 626 -21.24 -13.37 -24.69
N GLN A 627 -22.26 -13.78 -23.97
CA GLN A 627 -23.13 -12.87 -23.21
C GLN A 627 -22.81 -12.84 -21.70
N ASP A 628 -21.79 -13.56 -21.26
CA ASP A 628 -21.41 -13.53 -19.84
C ASP A 628 -20.70 -12.22 -19.52
N ASP A 629 -21.36 -11.38 -18.72
CA ASP A 629 -20.86 -10.07 -18.30
C ASP A 629 -19.79 -10.14 -17.21
N ARG A 630 -19.45 -11.35 -16.74
CA ARG A 630 -18.40 -11.58 -15.75
C ARG A 630 -17.00 -11.66 -16.37
N VAL A 631 -16.91 -11.84 -17.68
CA VAL A 631 -15.65 -11.87 -18.44
C VAL A 631 -15.78 -10.93 -19.62
N GLY A 632 -14.74 -10.14 -19.94
CA GLY A 632 -14.80 -9.24 -21.07
C GLY A 632 -13.50 -8.50 -21.37
N LEU A 633 -13.53 -7.70 -22.42
CA LEU A 633 -12.41 -6.88 -22.89
C LEU A 633 -12.50 -5.41 -22.46
N ALA A 634 -13.61 -4.99 -21.83
CA ALA A 634 -13.78 -3.63 -21.35
C ALA A 634 -12.77 -3.32 -20.21
N GLY A 635 -11.93 -2.32 -20.40
CA GLY A 635 -10.88 -1.95 -19.46
C GLY A 635 -9.70 -2.91 -19.39
N SER A 636 -9.65 -3.94 -20.24
CA SER A 636 -8.58 -4.94 -20.24
C SER A 636 -7.24 -4.38 -20.71
N SER A 637 -6.16 -5.05 -20.34
CA SER A 637 -4.82 -4.76 -20.85
C SER A 637 -4.74 -4.92 -22.37
N TYR A 638 -5.46 -5.90 -22.95
CA TYR A 638 -5.57 -6.06 -24.39
C TYR A 638 -6.16 -4.81 -25.06
N GLN A 639 -7.28 -4.30 -24.55
CA GLN A 639 -7.90 -3.09 -25.07
C GLN A 639 -6.93 -1.89 -25.03
N GLY A 640 -6.15 -1.78 -23.95
CA GLY A 640 -5.18 -0.69 -23.76
C GLY A 640 -3.96 -0.82 -24.65
N VAL A 641 -3.31 -1.96 -24.65
CA VAL A 641 -2.02 -2.17 -25.34
C VAL A 641 -2.20 -2.28 -26.85
N ILE A 642 -3.21 -3.03 -27.31
CA ILE A 642 -3.39 -3.29 -28.74
C ILE A 642 -4.19 -2.18 -29.42
N HIS A 643 -5.21 -1.63 -28.75
CA HIS A 643 -6.10 -0.65 -29.36
C HIS A 643 -5.90 0.79 -28.85
N GLY A 644 -5.09 0.99 -27.81
CA GLY A 644 -4.87 2.33 -27.20
C GLY A 644 -6.14 2.90 -26.55
N LEU A 645 -7.05 2.04 -26.10
CA LEU A 645 -8.35 2.42 -25.55
C LEU A 645 -8.43 2.11 -24.04
N LEU A 646 -9.18 2.95 -23.32
CA LEU A 646 -9.63 2.69 -21.96
C LEU A 646 -11.12 3.06 -21.92
N THR A 647 -12.00 2.09 -22.10
CA THR A 647 -13.44 2.33 -22.23
C THR A 647 -14.24 1.06 -21.93
N GLY A 648 -15.54 1.19 -21.87
CA GLY A 648 -16.47 0.12 -21.52
C GLY A 648 -16.69 0.05 -20.00
N ARG A 649 -17.68 -0.74 -19.62
CA ARG A 649 -17.90 -1.07 -18.21
C ARG A 649 -17.16 -2.37 -17.88
N PRO A 650 -16.25 -2.36 -16.89
CA PRO A 650 -15.48 -3.57 -16.51
C PRO A 650 -16.39 -4.76 -16.20
N PRO A 651 -15.92 -6.00 -16.37
CA PRO A 651 -16.66 -7.20 -16.02
C PRO A 651 -17.28 -7.16 -14.62
N ARG A 652 -18.45 -7.78 -14.47
CA ARG A 652 -19.13 -7.89 -13.17
C ARG A 652 -18.41 -8.89 -12.28
N VAL A 653 -18.08 -8.47 -11.08
CA VAL A 653 -17.50 -9.36 -10.05
C VAL A 653 -18.59 -10.25 -9.45
N ASP A 654 -18.41 -11.55 -9.52
CA ASP A 654 -19.30 -12.57 -8.92
C ASP A 654 -18.65 -13.12 -7.64
N LEU A 655 -18.88 -12.43 -6.52
CA LEU A 655 -18.27 -12.77 -5.23
C LEU A 655 -18.65 -14.17 -4.73
N ASP A 656 -19.82 -14.69 -5.07
CA ASP A 656 -20.22 -16.05 -4.70
C ASP A 656 -19.42 -17.10 -5.49
N LEU A 657 -19.10 -16.83 -6.75
CA LEU A 657 -18.20 -17.66 -7.55
C LEU A 657 -16.77 -17.57 -7.03
N GLU A 658 -16.30 -16.37 -6.68
CA GLU A 658 -14.97 -16.12 -6.06
C GLU A 658 -14.79 -17.01 -4.81
N LEU A 659 -15.73 -16.98 -3.88
CA LEU A 659 -15.68 -17.80 -2.68
C LEU A 659 -15.53 -19.29 -2.99
N ARG A 660 -16.33 -19.81 -3.97
CA ARG A 660 -16.31 -21.22 -4.34
C ARG A 660 -15.00 -21.64 -5.01
N VAL A 661 -14.51 -20.85 -5.97
CA VAL A 661 -13.25 -21.13 -6.69
C VAL A 661 -12.07 -21.11 -5.69
N GLN A 662 -11.97 -20.08 -4.88
CA GLN A 662 -10.92 -19.93 -3.88
C GLN A 662 -10.94 -21.08 -2.85
N ALA A 663 -12.11 -21.47 -2.38
CA ALA A 663 -12.27 -22.60 -1.44
C ALA A 663 -11.82 -23.92 -2.07
N LEU A 664 -12.16 -24.17 -3.34
CA LEU A 664 -11.71 -25.34 -4.08
C LEU A 664 -10.19 -25.40 -4.18
N VAL A 665 -9.55 -24.28 -4.57
CA VAL A 665 -8.09 -24.22 -4.73
C VAL A 665 -7.38 -24.50 -3.40
N ARG A 666 -7.80 -23.85 -2.31
CA ARG A 666 -7.22 -24.08 -0.98
C ARG A 666 -7.39 -25.54 -0.52
N GLN A 667 -8.59 -26.10 -0.69
CA GLN A 667 -8.81 -27.50 -0.31
C GLN A 667 -7.99 -28.47 -1.18
N ALA A 668 -7.78 -28.17 -2.44
CA ALA A 668 -6.94 -28.96 -3.32
C ALA A 668 -5.45 -28.91 -2.91
N TRP A 669 -4.97 -27.75 -2.45
CA TRP A 669 -3.63 -27.62 -1.84
C TRP A 669 -3.51 -28.45 -0.56
N ASP A 670 -4.47 -28.35 0.34
CA ASP A 670 -4.51 -29.10 1.61
C ASP A 670 -4.45 -30.62 1.40
N GLN A 671 -5.02 -31.10 0.29
CA GLN A 671 -4.98 -32.51 -0.11
C GLN A 671 -3.75 -32.88 -0.96
N GLY A 672 -2.88 -31.91 -1.29
CA GLY A 672 -1.69 -32.13 -2.12
C GLY A 672 -2.00 -32.53 -3.58
N LEU A 673 -3.15 -32.12 -4.11
CA LEU A 673 -3.62 -32.48 -5.46
C LEU A 673 -3.05 -31.58 -6.55
N LEU A 674 -2.76 -30.31 -6.24
CA LEU A 674 -2.24 -29.37 -7.21
C LEU A 674 -0.72 -29.46 -7.36
N ALA A 675 -0.23 -29.22 -8.57
CA ALA A 675 1.19 -29.02 -8.87
C ALA A 675 1.51 -27.51 -8.97
N SER A 676 0.61 -26.70 -9.49
CA SER A 676 0.68 -25.22 -9.54
C SER A 676 -0.70 -24.59 -9.52
N ALA A 677 -0.77 -23.31 -9.15
CA ALA A 677 -1.95 -22.46 -9.31
C ALA A 677 -1.51 -21.03 -9.59
N HIS A 678 -2.25 -20.32 -10.45
CA HIS A 678 -1.99 -18.97 -10.86
C HIS A 678 -3.28 -18.23 -11.20
N ASP A 679 -3.40 -16.99 -10.72
CA ASP A 679 -4.53 -16.12 -11.04
C ASP A 679 -4.53 -15.74 -12.53
N SER A 680 -5.70 -15.51 -13.09
CA SER A 680 -5.84 -14.96 -14.45
C SER A 680 -6.39 -13.54 -14.35
N SER A 681 -5.51 -12.55 -14.35
CA SER A 681 -5.80 -11.12 -14.21
C SER A 681 -5.42 -10.35 -15.48
N ASP A 682 -4.45 -9.44 -15.40
CA ASP A 682 -4.00 -8.59 -16.51
C ASP A 682 -3.59 -9.40 -17.76
N GLY A 683 -4.17 -9.02 -18.93
CA GLY A 683 -3.89 -9.69 -20.20
C GLY A 683 -4.60 -11.04 -20.39
N GLY A 684 -5.37 -11.50 -19.43
CA GLY A 684 -6.25 -12.64 -19.52
C GLY A 684 -5.55 -13.99 -19.58
N LEU A 685 -6.26 -15.00 -20.12
CA LEU A 685 -5.86 -16.40 -20.00
C LEU A 685 -4.57 -16.74 -20.75
N ALA A 686 -4.32 -16.13 -21.92
CA ALA A 686 -3.12 -16.40 -22.71
C ALA A 686 -1.85 -15.89 -22.01
N VAL A 687 -1.93 -14.73 -21.31
CA VAL A 687 -0.84 -14.18 -20.50
C VAL A 687 -0.60 -15.07 -19.28
N ALA A 688 -1.62 -15.43 -18.51
CA ALA A 688 -1.48 -16.29 -17.33
C ALA A 688 -0.83 -17.66 -17.68
N LEU A 689 -1.22 -18.29 -18.79
CA LEU A 689 -0.57 -19.52 -19.29
C LEU A 689 0.89 -19.30 -19.70
N ALA A 690 1.19 -18.13 -20.32
CA ALA A 690 2.55 -17.78 -20.71
C ALA A 690 3.45 -17.56 -19.48
N GLU A 691 2.97 -16.91 -18.45
CA GLU A 691 3.70 -16.68 -17.19
C GLU A 691 4.04 -17.99 -16.48
N CYS A 692 3.08 -18.91 -16.38
CA CYS A 692 3.34 -20.28 -15.86
C CYS A 692 4.41 -21.02 -16.66
N SER A 693 4.35 -20.89 -17.98
CA SER A 693 5.32 -21.52 -18.91
C SER A 693 6.73 -20.88 -18.77
N ILE A 694 6.80 -19.54 -18.72
CA ILE A 694 8.05 -18.80 -18.55
C ILE A 694 8.71 -19.14 -17.21
N ALA A 695 7.93 -19.13 -16.12
CA ALA A 695 8.43 -19.43 -14.78
C ALA A 695 9.01 -20.84 -14.64
N SER A 696 8.49 -21.81 -15.41
CA SER A 696 8.96 -23.20 -15.38
C SER A 696 10.00 -23.53 -16.44
N GLY A 697 10.04 -22.78 -17.55
CA GLY A 697 10.78 -23.14 -18.76
C GLY A 697 10.12 -24.28 -19.57
N LEU A 698 8.94 -24.74 -19.18
CA LEU A 698 8.17 -25.78 -19.84
C LEU A 698 7.14 -25.18 -20.81
N GLY A 699 6.86 -25.87 -21.91
CA GLY A 699 5.82 -25.48 -22.84
C GLY A 699 4.43 -25.94 -22.41
N VAL A 700 3.44 -25.63 -23.24
CA VAL A 700 2.06 -26.11 -23.09
C VAL A 700 1.47 -26.44 -24.45
N ASP A 701 0.69 -27.53 -24.53
CA ASP A 701 -0.23 -27.82 -25.61
C ASP A 701 -1.64 -27.62 -25.10
N GLY A 702 -2.26 -26.48 -25.48
CA GLY A 702 -3.56 -26.06 -24.97
C GLY A 702 -4.63 -25.89 -26.05
N SER A 703 -5.88 -26.12 -25.65
CA SER A 703 -7.07 -25.81 -26.42
C SER A 703 -8.02 -24.98 -25.57
N LEU A 704 -8.19 -23.72 -25.95
CA LEU A 704 -9.08 -22.82 -25.21
C LEU A 704 -10.53 -23.00 -25.74
N PRO A 705 -11.53 -22.80 -24.87
CA PRO A 705 -12.90 -22.71 -25.26
C PRO A 705 -13.11 -21.47 -26.14
N GLY A 706 -13.99 -21.58 -27.13
CA GLY A 706 -14.32 -20.49 -28.06
C GLY A 706 -14.80 -21.00 -29.43
N ASP A 707 -15.48 -20.15 -30.14
CA ASP A 707 -16.05 -20.48 -31.46
C ASP A 707 -15.14 -20.09 -32.65
N GLY A 708 -13.96 -19.56 -32.38
CA GLY A 708 -12.99 -19.06 -33.38
C GLY A 708 -13.42 -17.79 -34.12
N VAL A 709 -14.55 -17.20 -33.75
CA VAL A 709 -15.05 -15.95 -34.38
C VAL A 709 -14.53 -14.71 -33.68
N HIS A 710 -14.28 -14.82 -32.35
CA HIS A 710 -13.69 -13.78 -31.50
C HIS A 710 -12.52 -14.34 -30.69
N PRO A 711 -11.39 -14.67 -31.34
CA PRO A 711 -10.21 -15.22 -30.66
C PRO A 711 -9.69 -14.31 -29.55
N GLU A 712 -9.77 -13.00 -29.72
CA GLU A 712 -9.34 -11.97 -28.75
C GLU A 712 -10.02 -12.14 -27.38
N ARG A 713 -11.32 -12.48 -27.37
CA ARG A 713 -12.06 -12.70 -26.13
C ARG A 713 -11.60 -13.99 -25.42
N SER A 714 -11.37 -15.06 -26.16
CA SER A 714 -10.88 -16.32 -25.59
C SER A 714 -9.46 -16.23 -25.04
N LEU A 715 -8.60 -15.42 -25.68
CA LEU A 715 -7.19 -15.26 -25.31
C LEU A 715 -6.99 -14.24 -24.20
N PHE A 716 -7.63 -13.06 -24.32
CA PHE A 716 -7.22 -11.87 -23.60
C PHE A 716 -8.32 -11.21 -22.74
N ALA A 717 -9.54 -11.77 -22.71
CA ALA A 717 -10.56 -11.23 -21.81
C ALA A 717 -10.18 -11.43 -20.34
N GLU A 718 -10.54 -10.47 -19.50
CA GLU A 718 -10.23 -10.44 -18.07
C GLU A 718 -11.48 -10.68 -17.22
N GLY A 719 -11.31 -10.95 -15.91
CA GLY A 719 -12.40 -11.20 -14.97
C GLY A 719 -12.80 -12.68 -14.84
N GLY A 720 -13.97 -12.95 -14.23
CA GLY A 720 -14.61 -14.26 -14.19
C GLY A 720 -14.16 -15.20 -13.07
N ALA A 721 -13.55 -14.71 -12.00
CA ALA A 721 -13.05 -15.54 -10.89
C ALA A 721 -12.14 -16.69 -11.37
N ARG A 722 -11.22 -16.39 -12.29
CA ARG A 722 -10.45 -17.41 -13.02
C ARG A 722 -9.11 -17.70 -12.37
N ILE A 723 -8.83 -18.99 -12.16
CA ILE A 723 -7.54 -19.53 -11.71
C ILE A 723 -7.11 -20.65 -12.66
N VAL A 724 -5.88 -20.59 -13.14
CA VAL A 724 -5.23 -21.67 -13.87
C VAL A 724 -4.55 -22.61 -12.88
N VAL A 725 -4.86 -23.90 -12.94
CA VAL A 725 -4.21 -24.90 -12.09
C VAL A 725 -3.60 -26.02 -12.92
N SER A 726 -2.52 -26.62 -12.41
CA SER A 726 -2.01 -27.86 -12.96
C SER A 726 -2.17 -29.01 -11.95
N VAL A 727 -2.58 -30.17 -12.46
CA VAL A 727 -2.84 -31.39 -11.67
C VAL A 727 -2.01 -32.53 -12.21
N ARG A 728 -1.27 -33.21 -11.33
CA ARG A 728 -0.45 -34.39 -11.70
C ARG A 728 -1.35 -35.54 -12.11
N ALA A 729 -0.88 -36.34 -13.06
CA ALA A 729 -1.64 -37.49 -13.60
C ALA A 729 -2.09 -38.44 -12.48
N GLU A 730 -1.23 -38.72 -11.50
CA GLU A 730 -1.54 -39.59 -10.35
C GLU A 730 -2.56 -39.01 -9.38
N CYS A 731 -2.77 -37.69 -9.38
CA CYS A 731 -3.74 -37.00 -8.53
C CYS A 731 -5.11 -36.81 -9.21
N MET A 732 -5.24 -37.13 -10.51
CA MET A 732 -6.44 -36.82 -11.31
C MET A 732 -7.71 -37.50 -10.78
N GLU A 733 -7.65 -38.73 -10.32
CA GLU A 733 -8.82 -39.44 -9.78
C GLU A 733 -9.32 -38.77 -8.48
N ALA A 734 -8.39 -38.40 -7.58
CA ALA A 734 -8.71 -37.71 -6.35
C ALA A 734 -9.23 -36.28 -6.63
N TRP A 735 -8.66 -35.58 -7.62
CA TRP A 735 -9.14 -34.29 -8.10
C TRP A 735 -10.59 -34.37 -8.62
N MET A 736 -10.90 -35.35 -9.48
CA MET A 736 -12.28 -35.52 -9.97
C MET A 736 -13.25 -35.87 -8.85
N SER A 737 -12.82 -36.61 -7.82
CA SER A 737 -13.62 -36.89 -6.63
C SER A 737 -13.89 -35.64 -5.80
N LEU A 738 -12.89 -34.74 -5.67
CA LEU A 738 -13.07 -33.46 -4.99
C LEU A 738 -14.07 -32.57 -5.74
N LEU A 739 -13.99 -32.48 -7.07
CA LEU A 739 -14.91 -31.70 -7.90
C LEU A 739 -16.35 -32.24 -7.84
N ALA A 740 -16.53 -33.54 -7.71
CA ALA A 740 -17.86 -34.17 -7.63
C ALA A 740 -18.50 -33.98 -6.26
N SER A 741 -17.80 -33.43 -5.26
CA SER A 741 -18.39 -33.18 -3.93
C SER A 741 -19.46 -32.10 -4.00
N ASP A 742 -20.45 -32.15 -3.12
CA ASP A 742 -21.53 -31.14 -3.05
C ASP A 742 -21.00 -29.71 -2.83
N ALA A 743 -19.85 -29.59 -2.18
CA ALA A 743 -19.23 -28.30 -1.90
C ALA A 743 -18.67 -27.62 -3.18
N HIS A 744 -18.23 -28.38 -4.16
CA HIS A 744 -17.51 -27.86 -5.33
C HIS A 744 -18.18 -28.15 -6.68
N ALA A 745 -19.24 -28.95 -6.73
CA ALA A 745 -19.94 -29.33 -7.96
C ALA A 745 -20.46 -28.14 -8.81
N ALA A 746 -20.63 -26.97 -8.18
CA ALA A 746 -21.06 -25.74 -8.87
C ALA A 746 -19.89 -24.86 -9.37
N VAL A 747 -18.62 -25.25 -9.18
CA VAL A 747 -17.46 -24.51 -9.72
C VAL A 747 -17.28 -24.91 -11.18
N PRO A 748 -17.31 -23.97 -12.14
CA PRO A 748 -16.99 -24.27 -13.53
C PRO A 748 -15.53 -24.69 -13.65
N VAL A 749 -15.29 -25.80 -14.37
CA VAL A 749 -13.94 -26.31 -14.63
C VAL A 749 -13.83 -26.67 -16.11
N THR A 750 -12.79 -26.13 -16.76
CA THR A 750 -12.51 -26.41 -18.17
C THR A 750 -11.12 -27.03 -18.29
N THR A 751 -10.98 -28.16 -18.97
CA THR A 751 -9.67 -28.72 -19.31
C THR A 751 -9.10 -27.96 -20.47
N LEU A 752 -7.92 -27.35 -20.27
CA LEU A 752 -7.23 -26.57 -21.29
C LEU A 752 -6.18 -27.38 -22.08
N GLY A 753 -5.58 -28.42 -21.48
CA GLY A 753 -4.54 -29.19 -22.14
C GLY A 753 -3.55 -29.81 -21.16
N ALA A 754 -2.28 -29.84 -21.55
CA ALA A 754 -1.22 -30.43 -20.74
C ALA A 754 0.11 -29.67 -20.87
N VAL A 755 0.90 -29.73 -19.82
CA VAL A 755 2.29 -29.26 -19.80
C VAL A 755 3.14 -30.11 -20.75
N ALA A 756 4.04 -29.49 -21.51
CA ALA A 756 4.87 -30.12 -22.53
C ALA A 756 6.38 -29.77 -22.38
N ASP A 757 7.27 -30.65 -22.86
CA ASP A 757 8.72 -30.45 -22.78
C ASP A 757 9.40 -30.07 -24.11
N HIS A 758 8.60 -29.81 -25.14
CA HIS A 758 9.12 -29.54 -26.50
C HIS A 758 9.58 -28.09 -26.72
N GLY A 759 9.57 -27.25 -25.68
CA GLY A 759 10.07 -25.87 -25.73
C GLY A 759 9.21 -24.90 -26.55
N ARG A 760 7.90 -25.20 -26.71
CA ARG A 760 6.96 -24.34 -27.42
C ARG A 760 5.71 -24.09 -26.60
N PHE A 761 5.15 -22.90 -26.80
CA PHE A 761 3.86 -22.46 -26.26
C PHE A 761 2.83 -22.56 -27.40
N ARG A 762 1.90 -23.48 -27.31
CA ARG A 762 0.90 -23.74 -28.33
C ARG A 762 -0.50 -23.66 -27.77
N LEU A 763 -1.34 -22.80 -28.38
CA LEU A 763 -2.74 -22.72 -28.07
C LEU A 763 -3.57 -22.84 -29.36
N SER A 764 -4.73 -23.49 -29.21
CA SER A 764 -5.74 -23.61 -30.26
C SER A 764 -7.10 -23.14 -29.73
N LEU A 765 -8.00 -22.73 -30.61
CA LEU A 765 -9.43 -22.54 -30.32
C LEU A 765 -10.19 -23.71 -30.98
N GLY A 766 -10.66 -24.62 -30.14
CA GLY A 766 -11.12 -25.92 -30.64
C GLY A 766 -10.00 -26.62 -31.44
N SER A 767 -10.23 -26.88 -32.74
CA SER A 767 -9.23 -27.50 -33.64
C SER A 767 -8.33 -26.50 -34.39
N GLN A 768 -8.57 -25.18 -34.28
CA GLN A 768 -7.84 -24.16 -35.01
C GLN A 768 -6.63 -23.69 -34.21
N PRO A 769 -5.40 -23.91 -34.66
CA PRO A 769 -4.21 -23.32 -34.04
C PRO A 769 -4.26 -21.79 -34.13
N VAL A 770 -3.98 -21.12 -32.98
CA VAL A 770 -3.96 -19.64 -32.90
C VAL A 770 -2.62 -19.11 -32.42
N LEU A 771 -1.90 -19.89 -31.60
CA LEU A 771 -0.56 -19.54 -31.09
C LEU A 771 0.38 -20.72 -31.24
N ASP A 772 1.61 -20.46 -31.71
CA ASP A 772 2.72 -21.41 -31.71
C ASP A 772 4.05 -20.65 -31.64
N LEU A 773 4.51 -20.38 -30.41
CA LEU A 773 5.68 -19.56 -30.11
C LEU A 773 6.77 -20.38 -29.43
N ALA A 774 8.05 -20.02 -29.68
CA ALA A 774 9.16 -20.62 -28.95
C ALA A 774 9.20 -20.06 -27.51
N MET A 775 9.45 -20.90 -26.52
CA MET A 775 9.57 -20.47 -25.11
C MET A 775 10.68 -19.43 -24.94
N GLN A 776 11.78 -19.53 -25.68
CA GLN A 776 12.84 -18.54 -25.65
C GLN A 776 12.32 -17.13 -26.03
N THR A 777 11.50 -17.02 -27.07
CA THR A 777 10.94 -15.73 -27.52
C THR A 777 10.04 -15.10 -26.46
N LEU A 778 9.16 -15.90 -25.81
CA LEU A 778 8.30 -15.42 -24.73
C LEU A 778 9.14 -14.93 -23.54
N THR A 779 10.11 -15.74 -23.10
CA THR A 779 10.98 -15.42 -21.96
C THR A 779 11.80 -14.16 -22.21
N GLU A 780 12.44 -14.03 -23.37
CA GLU A 780 13.23 -12.84 -23.72
C GLU A 780 12.35 -11.58 -23.79
N CYS A 781 11.15 -11.69 -24.37
CA CYS A 781 10.19 -10.58 -24.43
C CYS A 781 9.81 -10.11 -23.03
N PHE A 782 9.35 -11.02 -22.17
CA PHE A 782 8.89 -10.75 -20.82
C PHE A 782 10.01 -10.24 -19.88
N GLU A 783 11.18 -10.91 -19.87
CA GLU A 783 12.26 -10.60 -18.95
C GLU A 783 13.05 -9.32 -19.33
N GLN A 784 13.11 -8.97 -20.62
CA GLN A 784 13.91 -7.85 -21.09
C GLN A 784 13.12 -6.55 -21.28
N ALA A 785 11.81 -6.56 -21.09
CA ALA A 785 10.97 -5.39 -21.31
C ALA A 785 11.35 -4.18 -20.46
N LEU A 786 11.46 -4.33 -19.14
CA LEU A 786 11.90 -3.27 -18.22
C LEU A 786 13.39 -2.92 -18.39
N PRO A 787 14.35 -3.87 -18.41
CA PRO A 787 15.77 -3.56 -18.64
C PRO A 787 16.03 -2.74 -19.91
N ARG A 788 15.37 -3.07 -21.03
CA ARG A 788 15.50 -2.28 -22.29
C ARG A 788 15.05 -0.84 -22.14
N ARG A 789 13.88 -0.63 -21.49
CA ARG A 789 13.31 0.72 -21.30
C ARG A 789 14.11 1.57 -20.30
N LEU A 790 14.74 0.92 -19.33
CA LEU A 790 15.59 1.57 -18.32
C LEU A 790 17.07 1.67 -18.75
N GLY A 791 17.43 1.19 -19.96
CA GLY A 791 18.80 1.28 -20.47
C GLY A 791 19.82 0.43 -19.71
N THR A 792 19.39 -0.68 -19.12
CA THR A 792 20.20 -1.60 -18.30
C THR A 792 20.28 -3.01 -18.91
N ALA A 793 19.77 -3.20 -20.14
CA ALA A 793 19.77 -4.47 -20.87
C ALA A 793 21.16 -4.85 -21.40
#